data_aa648cc1d1d188451826fcffbab7fdb9
#
_entry.id   aa648cc1d1d188451826fcffbab7fdb9
#
_cell.length_a   1.000
_cell.length_b   1.000
_cell.length_c   1.000
_cell.angle_alpha   90.00
_cell.angle_beta   90.00
_cell.angle_gamma   90.00
#
_symmetry.space_group_name_H-M   'P 1'
#
loop_
_entity.id
_entity.type
_entity.pdbx_description
1 polymer ?
#
loop_
_entity_poly.entity_id
_entity_poly.type
_entity_poly.pdbx_seq_one_letter_code
_entity_poly.pdbx_strand_id
1 'polypeptide(L)'
;MKRRNLTTPIVYLIMLGIIVLLVSGFDLSGDKVKKISYSEFIDDVRNGRVQAAEVTELKLVGLYSDSKISMEVFPQEADFYTYIPSVDILKDDMDKVTAELTGKEAKDITQADYPFSLVLNPAPAPSILETLLPSILLFGGLALFYVLMTRAQGGGNNIMNFGKSRARTNMDGRNKVTFADVAGAEEEKEELREVVEFMRSPKRFTAMGARIPKGCLLVGPPGTGKTLLAKAVAGEAGVPFFSLSGSDFVEMFVGVGASRGRDLFNTAKKCAPAVVFIDEIDAVGRQRGAGLGGGHDEREQTLNQLLVEMDGFAVNEGIIVLAATNRPDILDPALLRPGRFDRQITVGYPDVKGREAILEVHAKGKPLAKDVDLGVLAKRTSGMTGADLENVLNEAAILAARFKKKEITMVELEEAITRTVVGPEKRSRVVTEEDKRITAYHEAGHAIVALKMEHCDPVHEVSIIPRGQAAGYTMTMPDNDDSHISRGKILDQIAMSMGGRVAESIALDDICTGAIGDLKHASDLARRMVIEFGMSDEIGPVFLGGDSEVFIAKDWGHQRSYSEEVAAKVDKEIRRILEEQFERAKQVLLHEREALDRVVKYLIEYERITGEEFEKIFRNEPVELVSYKERKEALEKPDEEEKPEDESDDRTGDEPEQRHEGSGEDSSEDKPEKEAERKFYRPGGFDDEDK
;
A
#
# COMPACT_ATOMS: atom_id res chain seq x y z
N MET A 1 -8.24 11.68 23.31
CA MET A 1 -7.18 12.71 23.20
C MET A 1 -6.05 12.36 24.16
N LYS A 2 -4.94 11.77 23.66
CA LYS A 2 -3.72 11.51 24.46
C LYS A 2 -2.96 12.83 24.59
N ARG A 3 -2.77 13.30 25.83
CA ARG A 3 -1.88 14.43 26.13
C ARG A 3 -0.46 14.06 25.68
N ARG A 4 0.02 14.70 24.62
CA ARG A 4 1.42 14.66 24.21
C ARG A 4 2.22 15.28 25.36
N ASN A 5 3.07 14.51 26.00
CA ASN A 5 4.00 15.01 27.00
C ASN A 5 5.00 15.95 26.32
N LEU A 6 4.73 17.25 26.42
CA LEU A 6 5.61 18.32 25.93
C LEU A 6 6.90 18.46 26.77
N THR A 7 7.05 17.69 27.83
CA THR A 7 8.19 17.76 28.75
C THR A 7 9.50 17.26 28.15
N THR A 8 9.45 16.30 27.23
CA THR A 8 10.66 15.69 26.67
C THR A 8 11.48 16.65 25.78
N PRO A 9 10.91 17.38 24.80
CA PRO A 9 11.70 18.32 24.00
C PRO A 9 12.21 19.53 24.81
N ILE A 10 11.50 19.94 25.85
CA ILE A 10 11.94 21.03 26.74
C ILE A 10 13.17 20.62 27.55
N VAL A 11 13.21 19.38 28.03
CA VAL A 11 14.37 18.86 28.77
C VAL A 11 15.61 18.79 27.86
N TYR A 12 15.46 18.38 26.60
CA TYR A 12 16.57 18.38 25.63
C TYR A 12 17.05 19.79 25.29
N LEU A 13 16.17 20.77 25.16
CA LEU A 13 16.53 22.18 24.95
C LEU A 13 17.26 22.79 26.14
N ILE A 14 16.84 22.48 27.36
CA ILE A 14 17.53 22.93 28.59
C ILE A 14 18.91 22.30 28.68
N MET A 15 19.05 20.99 28.39
CA MET A 15 20.36 20.33 28.41
C MET A 15 21.29 20.89 27.31
N LEU A 16 20.80 21.13 26.12
CA LEU A 16 21.60 21.76 25.07
C LEU A 16 22.05 23.17 25.49
N GLY A 17 21.16 23.94 26.13
CA GLY A 17 21.50 25.25 26.71
C GLY A 17 22.58 25.16 27.78
N ILE A 18 22.51 24.17 28.68
CA ILE A 18 23.55 23.94 29.71
C ILE A 18 24.88 23.53 29.08
N ILE A 19 24.87 22.68 28.06
CA ILE A 19 26.09 22.26 27.35
C ILE A 19 26.73 23.45 26.63
N VAL A 20 25.94 24.28 25.97
CA VAL A 20 26.41 25.49 25.28
C VAL A 20 26.99 26.47 26.27
N LEU A 21 26.35 26.64 27.44
CA LEU A 21 26.82 27.47 28.57
C LEU A 21 28.14 26.97 29.14
N LEU A 22 28.32 25.65 29.27
CA LEU A 22 29.59 25.05 29.78
C LEU A 22 30.72 25.11 28.77
N VAL A 23 30.41 25.00 27.44
CA VAL A 23 31.41 25.03 26.39
C VAL A 23 31.83 26.46 26.03
N SER A 24 30.93 27.46 26.21
CA SER A 24 31.22 28.85 25.87
C SER A 24 32.10 29.57 26.92
N GLY A 25 32.53 28.87 27.99
CA GLY A 25 33.38 29.46 29.03
C GLY A 25 32.83 30.81 29.49
N PHE A 26 32.03 30.82 30.54
CA PHE A 26 31.44 32.05 31.03
C PHE A 26 32.54 33.04 31.48
N ASP A 27 32.91 33.97 30.60
CA ASP A 27 33.55 35.22 30.96
C ASP A 27 32.47 36.21 31.37
N LEU A 28 32.04 36.12 32.62
CA LEU A 28 31.03 37.01 33.23
C LEU A 28 31.64 38.27 33.84
N SER A 29 32.99 38.43 33.78
CA SER A 29 33.67 39.67 34.13
C SER A 29 33.57 40.64 32.96
N GLY A 30 32.57 41.49 32.98
CA GLY A 30 32.50 42.65 32.12
C GLY A 30 33.58 43.67 32.49
N ASP A 31 34.85 43.34 32.19
CA ASP A 31 35.99 44.21 32.46
C ASP A 31 35.88 45.50 31.63
N LYS A 32 35.69 46.62 32.31
CA LYS A 32 35.83 47.97 31.78
C LYS A 32 37.31 48.36 31.54
N VAL A 33 38.24 47.41 31.59
CA VAL A 33 39.66 47.63 31.44
C VAL A 33 40.00 47.73 29.97
N LYS A 34 40.67 48.81 29.57
CA LYS A 34 41.03 49.07 28.15
C LYS A 34 42.15 48.09 27.72
N LYS A 35 41.92 47.37 26.64
CA LYS A 35 42.97 46.58 26.01
C LYS A 35 43.86 47.51 25.16
N ILE A 36 45.20 47.51 25.38
CA ILE A 36 46.16 48.20 24.56
C ILE A 36 47.15 47.22 23.91
N SER A 37 47.79 47.64 22.85
CA SER A 37 48.84 46.84 22.21
C SER A 37 50.15 46.89 23.03
N TYR A 38 51.01 45.87 22.90
CA TYR A 38 52.31 45.86 23.60
C TYR A 38 53.18 47.06 23.19
N SER A 39 53.19 47.45 21.92
CA SER A 39 53.91 48.63 21.45
C SER A 39 53.39 49.92 22.07
N GLU A 40 52.05 50.05 22.22
CA GLU A 40 51.41 51.22 22.88
C GLU A 40 51.84 51.29 24.36
N PHE A 41 51.91 50.12 25.02
CA PHE A 41 52.39 50.05 26.40
C PHE A 41 53.87 50.54 26.52
N ILE A 42 54.77 50.12 25.62
CA ILE A 42 56.15 50.59 25.61
C ILE A 42 56.26 52.09 25.38
N ASP A 43 55.43 52.64 24.46
CA ASP A 43 55.41 54.08 24.21
C ASP A 43 54.83 54.86 25.41
N ASP A 44 53.85 54.32 26.15
CA ASP A 44 53.31 54.93 27.35
C ASP A 44 54.32 54.90 28.51
N VAL A 45 55.13 53.85 28.61
CA VAL A 45 56.27 53.79 29.58
C VAL A 45 57.31 54.84 29.19
N ARG A 46 57.70 54.95 27.93
CA ARG A 46 58.66 55.97 27.44
C ARG A 46 58.20 57.41 27.72
N ASN A 47 56.90 57.61 27.65
CA ASN A 47 56.29 58.94 27.94
C ASN A 47 56.01 59.18 29.42
N GLY A 48 56.40 58.30 30.35
CA GLY A 48 56.20 58.39 31.79
C GLY A 48 54.73 58.34 32.22
N ARG A 49 53.87 57.77 31.45
CA ARG A 49 52.42 57.69 31.72
C ARG A 49 52.03 56.49 32.60
N VAL A 50 52.88 55.50 32.73
CA VAL A 50 52.63 54.31 33.53
C VAL A 50 53.10 54.49 34.97
N GLN A 51 52.23 54.21 35.94
CA GLN A 51 52.59 54.33 37.38
C GLN A 51 52.96 52.95 37.94
N ALA A 52 52.22 51.94 37.59
CA ALA A 52 52.47 50.54 38.04
C ALA A 52 52.01 49.55 36.99
N ALA A 53 52.69 48.42 36.92
CA ALA A 53 52.31 47.28 36.10
C ALA A 53 52.60 45.99 36.86
N GLU A 54 51.69 45.03 36.71
CA GLU A 54 51.80 43.66 37.21
C GLU A 54 51.66 42.65 36.07
N VAL A 55 52.57 41.71 36.05
CA VAL A 55 52.58 40.63 35.06
C VAL A 55 52.23 39.34 35.74
N THR A 56 51.17 38.68 35.27
CA THR A 56 50.82 37.31 35.66
C THR A 56 50.76 36.46 34.39
N GLU A 57 51.67 35.49 34.28
CA GLU A 57 51.93 34.71 33.08
C GLU A 57 52.40 35.61 31.89
N LEU A 58 51.56 35.83 30.91
CA LEU A 58 51.77 36.65 29.73
C LEU A 58 50.81 37.85 29.67
N LYS A 59 49.95 38.03 30.69
CA LYS A 59 49.03 39.16 30.78
C LYS A 59 49.66 40.20 31.69
N LEU A 60 49.85 41.40 31.15
CA LEU A 60 50.27 42.58 31.92
C LEU A 60 49.04 43.47 32.14
N VAL A 61 48.77 43.79 33.36
CA VAL A 61 47.78 44.80 33.78
C VAL A 61 48.49 46.03 34.28
N GLY A 62 47.99 47.22 34.00
CA GLY A 62 48.70 48.44 34.34
C GLY A 62 47.80 49.59 34.80
N LEU A 63 48.42 50.51 35.55
CA LEU A 63 47.82 51.72 36.09
C LEU A 63 48.51 52.93 35.48
N TYR A 64 47.75 53.92 34.98
CA TYR A 64 48.30 55.15 34.51
C TYR A 64 48.60 56.12 35.65
N SER A 65 49.52 57.07 35.43
CA SER A 65 49.91 58.11 36.44
C SER A 65 48.75 59.09 36.79
N ASP A 66 47.75 59.20 35.92
CA ASP A 66 46.56 60.02 36.11
C ASP A 66 45.30 59.20 36.52
N SER A 67 45.53 57.98 36.85
CA SER A 67 44.43 57.05 37.25
C SER A 67 43.74 57.54 38.52
N LYS A 68 42.44 57.26 38.58
CA LYS A 68 41.62 57.44 39.78
C LYS A 68 41.61 56.19 40.69
N ILE A 69 42.23 55.13 40.26
CA ILE A 69 42.31 53.87 40.99
C ILE A 69 43.47 53.97 42.01
N SER A 70 43.18 53.62 43.29
CA SER A 70 44.23 53.63 44.32
C SER A 70 45.21 52.46 44.18
N MET A 71 46.46 52.67 44.45
CA MET A 71 47.51 51.62 44.46
C MET A 71 47.19 50.45 45.44
N GLU A 72 46.29 50.68 46.40
CA GLU A 72 45.90 49.65 47.37
C GLU A 72 44.90 48.63 46.75
N VAL A 73 44.23 48.99 45.65
CA VAL A 73 43.27 48.14 44.97
C VAL A 73 43.87 47.50 43.75
N PHE A 74 44.98 48.01 43.23
CA PHE A 74 45.75 47.39 42.14
C PHE A 74 46.41 46.08 42.61
N PRO A 75 46.38 44.99 41.85
CA PRO A 75 45.95 44.80 40.45
C PRO A 75 44.49 44.35 40.21
N GLN A 76 43.67 44.30 41.27
CA GLN A 76 42.25 43.88 41.16
C GLN A 76 41.45 44.79 40.25
N GLU A 77 41.75 46.10 40.27
CA GLU A 77 41.23 47.09 39.30
C GLU A 77 42.45 47.65 38.57
N ALA A 78 42.36 47.80 37.26
CA ALA A 78 43.42 48.32 36.38
C ALA A 78 42.80 49.20 35.27
N ASP A 79 43.59 50.19 34.75
CA ASP A 79 43.17 51.02 33.66
C ASP A 79 43.30 50.32 32.27
N PHE A 80 44.33 49.53 32.15
CA PHE A 80 44.59 48.84 30.90
C PHE A 80 45.18 47.45 31.11
N TYR A 81 45.09 46.59 30.10
CA TYR A 81 45.84 45.35 30.02
C TYR A 81 46.40 45.12 28.63
N THR A 82 47.52 44.40 28.60
CA THR A 82 48.14 43.95 27.35
C THR A 82 48.71 42.55 27.53
N TYR A 83 49.04 41.87 26.42
CA TYR A 83 49.77 40.63 26.48
C TYR A 83 51.22 40.84 26.07
N ILE A 84 52.15 40.35 26.84
CA ILE A 84 53.56 40.43 26.59
C ILE A 84 54.05 39.20 25.79
N PRO A 85 55.05 39.34 24.90
CA PRO A 85 55.56 38.21 24.11
C PRO A 85 56.26 37.16 25.01
N SER A 86 57.06 37.61 25.96
CA SER A 86 57.69 36.85 27.01
C SER A 86 58.18 37.80 28.13
N VAL A 87 58.43 37.28 29.34
CA VAL A 87 58.97 38.05 30.45
C VAL A 87 60.39 38.55 30.15
N ASP A 88 61.19 37.77 29.45
CA ASP A 88 62.55 38.13 29.08
C ASP A 88 62.58 39.29 28.08
N ILE A 89 61.69 39.24 27.06
CA ILE A 89 61.56 40.36 26.08
C ILE A 89 61.08 41.63 26.76
N LEU A 90 60.10 41.48 27.69
CA LEU A 90 59.65 42.63 28.48
C LEU A 90 60.80 43.28 29.25
N LYS A 91 61.66 42.49 29.92
CA LYS A 91 62.83 43.02 30.66
C LYS A 91 63.78 43.72 29.70
N ASP A 92 64.16 43.08 28.62
CA ASP A 92 65.05 43.67 27.64
C ASP A 92 64.57 45.01 27.09
N ASP A 93 63.27 45.11 26.82
CA ASP A 93 62.66 46.35 26.34
C ASP A 93 62.55 47.41 27.44
N MET A 94 62.24 47.01 28.70
CA MET A 94 62.26 47.91 29.84
C MET A 94 63.65 48.44 30.12
N ASP A 95 64.69 47.59 30.07
CA ASP A 95 66.10 48.00 30.23
C ASP A 95 66.51 49.01 29.15
N LYS A 96 66.11 48.79 27.88
CA LYS A 96 66.38 49.74 26.80
C LYS A 96 65.67 51.08 27.02
N VAL A 97 64.37 51.05 27.32
CA VAL A 97 63.59 52.28 27.55
C VAL A 97 64.12 53.05 28.77
N THR A 98 64.51 52.36 29.82
CA THR A 98 65.10 52.98 31.03
C THR A 98 66.49 53.54 30.76
N ALA A 99 67.30 52.85 29.91
CA ALA A 99 68.57 53.36 29.42
C ALA A 99 68.43 54.68 28.67
N GLU A 100 67.45 54.75 27.77
CA GLU A 100 67.08 55.97 27.02
C GLU A 100 66.70 57.14 27.95
N LEU A 101 65.96 56.84 29.03
CA LEU A 101 65.42 57.87 29.94
C LEU A 101 66.47 58.33 30.98
N THR A 102 67.36 57.41 31.45
CA THR A 102 68.30 57.71 32.55
C THR A 102 69.75 57.99 32.10
N GLY A 103 70.04 57.67 30.82
CA GLY A 103 71.44 57.83 30.27
C GLY A 103 72.44 56.78 30.81
N LYS A 104 71.98 55.70 31.51
CA LYS A 104 72.81 54.57 31.95
C LYS A 104 73.00 53.55 30.82
N GLU A 105 74.02 52.73 30.90
CA GLU A 105 74.12 51.59 29.99
C GLU A 105 73.09 50.54 30.37
N ALA A 106 72.46 49.92 29.38
CA ALA A 106 71.34 48.93 29.63
C ALA A 106 71.76 47.73 30.49
N LYS A 107 73.08 47.45 30.61
CA LYS A 107 73.60 46.36 31.48
C LYS A 107 73.68 46.68 32.94
N ASP A 108 73.63 47.98 33.29
CA ASP A 108 73.70 48.43 34.68
C ASP A 108 72.35 48.81 35.25
N ILE A 109 71.28 48.59 34.53
CA ILE A 109 69.92 48.89 34.94
C ILE A 109 69.39 47.73 35.78
N THR A 110 68.81 48.06 36.89
CA THR A 110 68.08 47.10 37.79
C THR A 110 66.63 47.45 37.76
N GLN A 111 65.78 46.50 38.16
CA GLN A 111 64.33 46.69 38.25
C GLN A 111 63.92 47.90 39.15
N ALA A 112 64.79 48.30 40.07
CA ALA A 112 64.60 49.48 40.89
C ALA A 112 64.78 50.81 40.17
N ASP A 113 65.43 50.81 39.02
CA ASP A 113 65.62 51.97 38.12
C ASP A 113 64.48 52.25 37.16
N TYR A 114 63.50 51.31 37.10
CA TYR A 114 62.35 51.47 36.19
C TYR A 114 61.53 52.69 36.61
N PRO A 115 60.97 53.42 35.62
CA PRO A 115 60.19 54.65 35.92
C PRO A 115 58.81 54.36 36.52
N PHE A 116 58.47 53.10 36.76
CA PHE A 116 57.22 52.66 37.32
C PHE A 116 57.43 51.37 38.15
N SER A 117 56.47 51.02 39.03
CA SER A 117 56.52 49.79 39.81
C SER A 117 56.14 48.60 38.95
N LEU A 118 57.07 47.66 38.69
CA LEU A 118 56.83 46.41 37.97
C LEU A 118 56.87 45.23 38.95
N VAL A 119 55.76 44.48 39.02
CA VAL A 119 55.64 43.27 39.80
C VAL A 119 55.48 42.07 38.89
N LEU A 120 56.30 41.03 39.09
CA LEU A 120 56.21 39.78 38.34
C LEU A 120 55.72 38.67 39.29
N ASN A 121 54.46 38.18 39.05
CA ASN A 121 53.88 37.13 39.86
C ASN A 121 53.90 35.77 39.10
N PRO A 122 54.29 34.68 39.80
CA PRO A 122 54.12 33.35 39.22
C PRO A 122 52.64 33.02 39.02
N ALA A 123 52.36 32.21 38.00
CA ALA A 123 50.99 31.72 37.78
C ALA A 123 50.42 31.03 39.02
N PRO A 124 49.18 31.35 39.42
CA PRO A 124 48.52 30.63 40.53
C PRO A 124 48.40 29.16 40.19
N ALA A 125 48.80 28.26 41.05
CA ALA A 125 48.59 26.83 40.85
C ALA A 125 47.08 26.53 40.82
N PRO A 126 46.55 25.86 39.73
CA PRO A 126 45.15 25.56 39.62
C PRO A 126 44.71 24.69 40.80
N SER A 127 43.58 25.02 41.42
CA SER A 127 43.07 24.21 42.52
C SER A 127 42.58 22.84 41.97
N ILE A 128 42.78 21.77 42.74
CA ILE A 128 42.32 20.42 42.38
C ILE A 128 40.82 20.43 42.04
N LEU A 129 40.06 21.27 42.72
CA LEU A 129 38.61 21.41 42.52
C LEU A 129 38.28 22.04 41.15
N GLU A 130 39.03 23.06 40.71
CA GLU A 130 38.85 23.71 39.41
C GLU A 130 39.17 22.76 38.24
N THR A 131 40.20 21.90 38.44
CA THR A 131 40.60 20.91 37.42
C THR A 131 39.61 19.75 37.32
N LEU A 132 39.04 19.28 38.43
CA LEU A 132 38.15 18.12 38.46
C LEU A 132 36.68 18.47 38.28
N LEU A 133 36.24 19.69 38.61
CA LEU A 133 34.83 20.10 38.52
C LEU A 133 34.21 19.95 37.16
N PRO A 134 34.86 20.36 36.03
CA PRO A 134 34.32 20.14 34.69
C PRO A 134 34.14 18.66 34.36
N SER A 135 35.08 17.83 34.77
CA SER A 135 35.04 16.38 34.55
C SER A 135 33.91 15.71 35.34
N ILE A 136 33.74 16.10 36.62
CA ILE A 136 32.65 15.59 37.46
C ILE A 136 31.28 16.01 36.92
N LEU A 137 31.14 17.24 36.42
CA LEU A 137 29.89 17.73 35.81
C LEU A 137 29.61 17.00 34.49
N LEU A 138 30.62 16.75 33.67
CA LEU A 138 30.48 16.02 32.42
C LEU A 138 30.05 14.57 32.64
N PHE A 139 30.76 13.82 33.50
CA PHE A 139 30.45 12.43 33.80
C PHE A 139 29.16 12.29 34.62
N GLY A 140 28.88 13.19 35.57
CA GLY A 140 27.63 13.26 36.31
C GLY A 140 26.43 13.58 35.40
N GLY A 141 26.60 14.51 34.47
CA GLY A 141 25.62 14.86 33.47
C GLY A 141 25.33 13.70 32.51
N LEU A 142 26.39 13.01 32.02
CA LEU A 142 26.25 11.80 31.19
C LEU A 142 25.56 10.64 31.92
N ALA A 143 25.91 10.42 33.20
CA ALA A 143 25.27 9.39 34.02
C ALA A 143 23.77 9.72 34.26
N LEU A 144 23.49 10.99 34.60
CA LEU A 144 22.10 11.45 34.76
C LEU A 144 21.32 11.36 33.46
N PHE A 145 21.92 11.71 32.32
CA PHE A 145 21.34 11.56 30.98
C PHE A 145 21.03 10.09 30.68
N TYR A 146 21.97 9.19 30.95
CA TYR A 146 21.77 7.76 30.77
C TYR A 146 20.62 7.23 31.65
N VAL A 147 20.54 7.63 32.92
CA VAL A 147 19.45 7.26 33.83
C VAL A 147 18.11 7.86 33.39
N LEU A 148 18.09 9.11 32.93
CA LEU A 148 16.88 9.76 32.39
C LEU A 148 16.46 9.14 31.04
N MET A 149 17.41 8.82 30.18
CA MET A 149 17.16 8.13 28.91
C MET A 149 16.59 6.73 29.14
N THR A 150 17.14 5.97 30.07
CA THR A 150 16.62 4.64 30.45
C THR A 150 15.27 4.73 31.17
N ARG A 151 15.01 5.79 31.96
CA ARG A 151 13.68 6.06 32.53
C ARG A 151 12.68 6.64 31.54
N ALA A 152 13.09 7.47 30.59
CA ALA A 152 12.21 7.99 29.51
C ALA A 152 11.90 6.90 28.47
N GLN A 153 12.81 5.98 28.21
CA GLN A 153 12.56 4.71 27.57
C GLN A 153 11.81 3.74 28.49
N GLY A 154 11.35 4.19 29.62
CA GLY A 154 10.59 3.49 30.68
C GLY A 154 9.44 2.63 30.25
N GLY A 155 9.83 1.64 29.53
CA GLY A 155 9.10 0.56 28.96
C GLY A 155 10.04 -0.53 28.50
N GLY A 156 10.88 -1.06 29.37
CA GLY A 156 11.52 -2.36 29.12
C GLY A 156 10.52 -3.46 28.75
N ASN A 157 9.22 -3.19 28.91
CA ASN A 157 8.12 -4.01 28.41
C ASN A 157 7.79 -3.79 26.91
N ASN A 158 8.18 -2.67 26.28
CA ASN A 158 7.86 -2.47 24.86
C ASN A 158 8.81 -3.21 23.91
N ILE A 159 10.08 -3.38 24.28
CA ILE A 159 11.03 -4.18 23.48
C ILE A 159 10.68 -5.67 23.56
N MET A 160 10.19 -6.17 24.69
CA MET A 160 9.66 -7.54 24.80
C MET A 160 8.29 -7.74 24.14
N ASN A 161 7.57 -6.69 23.77
CA ASN A 161 6.28 -6.79 23.07
C ASN A 161 6.41 -6.78 21.53
N PHE A 162 7.57 -6.48 20.94
CA PHE A 162 7.79 -6.54 19.50
C PHE A 162 7.64 -7.97 18.92
N GLY A 163 7.92 -8.99 19.72
CA GLY A 163 7.76 -10.39 19.32
C GLY A 163 6.39 -11.00 19.63
N LYS A 164 5.46 -10.23 20.24
CA LYS A 164 4.12 -10.76 20.50
C LYS A 164 3.25 -10.69 19.25
N SER A 165 2.61 -11.78 18.93
CA SER A 165 1.64 -11.89 17.87
C SER A 165 0.51 -10.86 18.06
N ARG A 166 0.20 -10.10 16.99
CA ARG A 166 -1.02 -9.27 16.90
C ARG A 166 -2.17 -10.11 16.35
N ALA A 167 -2.17 -11.43 16.57
CA ALA A 167 -3.21 -12.30 16.11
C ALA A 167 -4.58 -11.74 16.51
N ARG A 168 -5.46 -11.55 15.53
CA ARG A 168 -6.83 -11.15 15.78
C ARG A 168 -7.56 -12.35 16.37
N THR A 169 -7.91 -12.26 17.63
CA THR A 169 -8.68 -13.28 18.31
C THR A 169 -10.15 -12.90 18.24
N ASN A 170 -10.94 -13.59 17.44
CA ASN A 170 -12.39 -13.46 17.50
C ASN A 170 -12.93 -14.31 18.67
N MET A 171 -12.75 -13.81 19.89
CA MET A 171 -13.38 -14.38 21.08
C MET A 171 -14.79 -13.83 21.33
N ASP A 172 -15.15 -12.70 20.72
CA ASP A 172 -16.45 -12.09 20.89
C ASP A 172 -17.49 -12.84 20.07
N GLY A 173 -18.31 -13.64 20.74
CA GLY A 173 -19.34 -14.49 20.18
C GLY A 173 -20.49 -13.77 19.46
N ARG A 174 -20.32 -12.55 18.99
CA ARG A 174 -21.38 -11.71 18.42
C ARG A 174 -21.60 -11.87 16.92
N ASN A 175 -20.63 -12.39 16.14
CA ASN A 175 -20.83 -12.70 14.72
C ASN A 175 -20.07 -13.98 14.38
N LYS A 176 -20.67 -15.13 14.65
CA LYS A 176 -20.13 -16.43 14.21
C LYS A 176 -20.53 -16.64 12.76
N VAL A 177 -19.59 -16.53 11.85
CA VAL A 177 -19.74 -16.98 10.47
C VAL A 177 -19.84 -18.50 10.48
N THR A 178 -20.86 -19.08 9.86
CA THR A 178 -21.09 -20.53 9.72
C THR A 178 -21.13 -20.93 8.26
N PHE A 179 -21.24 -22.23 7.96
CA PHE A 179 -21.41 -22.70 6.57
C PHE A 179 -22.71 -22.20 5.92
N ALA A 180 -23.70 -21.75 6.69
CA ALA A 180 -24.91 -21.12 6.16
C ALA A 180 -24.68 -19.72 5.61
N ASP A 181 -23.60 -19.05 6.04
CA ASP A 181 -23.20 -17.73 5.56
C ASP A 181 -22.27 -17.80 4.34
N VAL A 182 -21.84 -19.01 3.95
CA VAL A 182 -21.03 -19.27 2.76
C VAL A 182 -21.94 -19.84 1.69
N ALA A 183 -22.14 -19.11 0.62
CA ALA A 183 -22.91 -19.55 -0.53
C ALA A 183 -21.99 -20.21 -1.59
N GLY A 184 -22.51 -21.20 -2.29
CA GLY A 184 -21.72 -22.01 -3.22
C GLY A 184 -20.68 -22.88 -2.52
N ALA A 185 -19.74 -23.44 -3.27
CA ALA A 185 -18.63 -24.29 -2.75
C ALA A 185 -19.13 -25.47 -1.88
N GLU A 186 -20.15 -26.18 -2.37
CA GLU A 186 -20.78 -27.26 -1.57
C GLU A 186 -19.83 -28.44 -1.34
N GLU A 187 -19.02 -28.80 -2.33
CA GLU A 187 -18.02 -29.86 -2.24
C GLU A 187 -16.93 -29.50 -1.23
N GLU A 188 -16.43 -28.27 -1.27
CA GLU A 188 -15.43 -27.77 -0.33
C GLU A 188 -16.01 -27.71 1.12
N LYS A 189 -17.27 -27.33 1.25
CA LYS A 189 -17.95 -27.36 2.54
C LYS A 189 -18.09 -28.78 3.07
N GLU A 190 -18.40 -29.77 2.21
CA GLU A 190 -18.49 -31.16 2.62
C GLU A 190 -17.17 -31.70 3.14
N GLU A 191 -16.06 -31.44 2.42
CA GLU A 191 -14.73 -31.80 2.89
C GLU A 191 -14.36 -31.10 4.22
N LEU A 192 -14.74 -29.84 4.37
CA LEU A 192 -14.47 -29.08 5.59
C LEU A 192 -15.40 -29.50 6.76
N ARG A 193 -16.59 -30.07 6.50
CA ARG A 193 -17.46 -30.67 7.54
C ARG A 193 -16.77 -31.82 8.25
N GLU A 194 -16.00 -32.64 7.53
CA GLU A 194 -15.20 -33.68 8.17
C GLU A 194 -14.22 -33.08 9.20
N VAL A 195 -13.58 -31.96 8.86
CA VAL A 195 -12.66 -31.25 9.75
C VAL A 195 -13.40 -30.73 10.99
N VAL A 196 -14.61 -30.18 10.81
CA VAL A 196 -15.48 -29.75 11.91
C VAL A 196 -15.89 -30.91 12.81
N GLU A 197 -16.26 -32.07 12.23
CA GLU A 197 -16.62 -33.26 13.00
C GLU A 197 -15.44 -33.78 13.81
N PHE A 198 -14.23 -33.77 13.26
CA PHE A 198 -13.00 -34.09 14.00
C PHE A 198 -12.82 -33.21 15.22
N MET A 199 -13.05 -31.89 15.07
CA MET A 199 -12.92 -30.96 16.20
C MET A 199 -14.00 -31.16 17.27
N ARG A 200 -15.23 -31.45 16.85
CA ARG A 200 -16.36 -31.70 17.77
C ARG A 200 -16.26 -33.04 18.49
N SER A 201 -15.79 -34.10 17.80
CA SER A 201 -15.83 -35.48 18.32
C SER A 201 -14.58 -36.28 18.00
N PRO A 202 -13.36 -35.85 18.45
CA PRO A 202 -12.10 -36.48 18.08
C PRO A 202 -12.02 -37.95 18.50
N LYS A 203 -12.65 -38.32 19.63
CA LYS A 203 -12.62 -39.69 20.16
C LYS A 203 -13.28 -40.72 19.22
N ARG A 204 -14.30 -40.33 18.45
CA ARG A 204 -14.99 -41.21 17.49
C ARG A 204 -14.02 -41.68 16.38
N PHE A 205 -13.19 -40.80 15.87
CA PHE A 205 -12.27 -41.05 14.79
C PHE A 205 -11.02 -41.81 15.27
N THR A 206 -10.48 -41.45 16.43
CA THR A 206 -9.34 -42.14 17.02
C THR A 206 -9.67 -43.58 17.44
N ALA A 207 -10.91 -43.84 17.87
CA ALA A 207 -11.36 -45.22 18.18
C ALA A 207 -11.39 -46.15 16.95
N MET A 208 -11.55 -45.57 15.74
CA MET A 208 -11.48 -46.32 14.47
C MET A 208 -10.05 -46.36 13.89
N GLY A 209 -9.05 -45.79 14.59
CA GLY A 209 -7.66 -45.75 14.14
C GLY A 209 -7.37 -44.66 13.12
N ALA A 210 -8.32 -43.76 12.85
CA ALA A 210 -8.13 -42.66 11.91
C ALA A 210 -7.16 -41.61 12.48
N ARG A 211 -6.30 -41.07 11.62
CA ARG A 211 -5.40 -39.95 11.96
C ARG A 211 -6.12 -38.63 11.67
N ILE A 212 -6.13 -37.78 12.67
CA ILE A 212 -6.70 -36.41 12.53
C ILE A 212 -5.74 -35.59 11.66
N PRO A 213 -6.21 -34.93 10.60
CA PRO A 213 -5.38 -34.00 9.82
C PRO A 213 -4.91 -32.85 10.69
N LYS A 214 -3.60 -32.54 10.66
CA LYS A 214 -3.05 -31.41 11.40
C LYS A 214 -3.30 -30.09 10.68
N GLY A 215 -3.36 -30.11 9.35
CA GLY A 215 -3.56 -28.94 8.55
C GLY A 215 -4.31 -29.17 7.25
N CYS A 216 -5.06 -28.16 6.82
CA CYS A 216 -5.70 -28.12 5.51
C CYS A 216 -5.26 -26.87 4.78
N LEU A 217 -4.87 -27.01 3.51
CA LEU A 217 -4.49 -25.92 2.63
C LEU A 217 -5.64 -25.59 1.68
N LEU A 218 -6.15 -24.37 1.75
CA LEU A 218 -7.14 -23.84 0.82
C LEU A 218 -6.40 -23.19 -0.36
N VAL A 219 -6.62 -23.72 -1.54
CA VAL A 219 -5.95 -23.31 -2.78
C VAL A 219 -6.97 -22.73 -3.74
N GLY A 220 -6.67 -21.63 -4.43
CA GLY A 220 -7.55 -21.13 -5.49
C GLY A 220 -7.33 -19.66 -5.80
N PRO A 221 -8.02 -19.13 -6.83
CA PRO A 221 -7.91 -17.72 -7.21
C PRO A 221 -8.26 -16.76 -6.08
N PRO A 222 -7.77 -15.50 -6.11
CA PRO A 222 -8.18 -14.48 -5.15
C PRO A 222 -9.70 -14.23 -5.25
N GLY A 223 -10.34 -13.87 -4.14
CA GLY A 223 -11.77 -13.54 -4.13
C GLY A 223 -12.74 -14.72 -4.07
N THR A 224 -12.28 -15.98 -4.08
CA THR A 224 -13.14 -17.18 -4.05
C THR A 224 -13.67 -17.55 -2.66
N GLY A 225 -13.38 -16.76 -1.61
CA GLY A 225 -13.94 -16.99 -0.28
C GLY A 225 -13.13 -17.87 0.67
N LYS A 226 -11.85 -18.19 0.37
CA LYS A 226 -10.97 -19.03 1.20
C LYS A 226 -10.92 -18.61 2.69
N THR A 227 -10.74 -17.32 2.94
CA THR A 227 -10.72 -16.74 4.29
C THR A 227 -12.09 -16.85 4.97
N LEU A 228 -13.19 -16.73 4.20
CA LEU A 228 -14.55 -16.87 4.69
C LEU A 228 -14.84 -18.32 5.10
N LEU A 229 -14.45 -19.29 4.26
CA LEU A 229 -14.55 -20.73 4.56
C LEU A 229 -13.79 -21.09 5.84
N ALA A 230 -12.55 -20.58 6.01
CA ALA A 230 -11.78 -20.83 7.22
C ALA A 230 -12.46 -20.29 8.49
N LYS A 231 -13.10 -19.10 8.42
CA LYS A 231 -13.92 -18.56 9.51
C LYS A 231 -15.15 -19.40 9.77
N ALA A 232 -15.80 -19.89 8.71
CA ALA A 232 -16.98 -20.74 8.81
C ALA A 232 -16.68 -22.07 9.50
N VAL A 233 -15.54 -22.69 9.22
CA VAL A 233 -15.07 -23.92 9.93
C VAL A 233 -14.99 -23.68 11.44
N ALA A 234 -14.37 -22.59 11.87
CA ALA A 234 -14.25 -22.28 13.29
C ALA A 234 -15.59 -21.96 13.95
N GLY A 235 -16.45 -21.22 13.24
CA GLY A 235 -17.79 -20.88 13.72
C GLY A 235 -18.69 -22.11 13.82
N GLU A 236 -18.67 -22.99 12.82
CA GLU A 236 -19.39 -24.24 12.78
C GLU A 236 -18.92 -25.23 13.88
N ALA A 237 -17.60 -25.31 14.07
CA ALA A 237 -17.02 -26.11 15.17
C ALA A 237 -17.28 -25.49 16.57
N GLY A 238 -17.58 -24.21 16.64
CA GLY A 238 -17.80 -23.48 17.91
C GLY A 238 -16.50 -23.23 18.68
N VAL A 239 -15.36 -23.12 17.99
CA VAL A 239 -14.03 -22.99 18.58
C VAL A 239 -13.41 -21.60 18.29
N PRO A 240 -12.44 -21.17 19.09
CA PRO A 240 -11.68 -19.94 18.84
C PRO A 240 -10.97 -19.95 17.48
N PHE A 241 -10.98 -18.79 16.81
CA PHE A 241 -10.31 -18.57 15.53
C PHE A 241 -9.17 -17.56 15.71
N PHE A 242 -7.94 -18.01 15.41
CA PHE A 242 -6.73 -17.21 15.44
C PHE A 242 -6.25 -16.98 14.03
N SER A 243 -6.25 -15.76 13.52
CA SER A 243 -5.80 -15.47 12.16
C SER A 243 -4.57 -14.57 12.14
N LEU A 244 -3.65 -14.88 11.22
CA LEU A 244 -2.47 -14.12 10.91
C LEU A 244 -2.23 -14.15 9.39
N SER A 245 -1.75 -13.05 8.81
CA SER A 245 -1.30 -13.06 7.40
C SER A 245 0.13 -13.58 7.31
N GLY A 246 0.44 -14.32 6.24
CA GLY A 246 1.81 -14.70 5.91
C GLY A 246 2.76 -13.51 5.84
N SER A 247 2.27 -12.37 5.37
CA SER A 247 3.04 -11.12 5.35
C SER A 247 3.42 -10.60 6.74
N ASP A 248 2.63 -10.87 7.78
CA ASP A 248 2.92 -10.47 9.17
C ASP A 248 4.14 -11.21 9.76
N PHE A 249 4.55 -12.29 9.13
CA PHE A 249 5.76 -13.03 9.52
C PHE A 249 7.03 -12.45 8.90
N VAL A 250 6.90 -11.65 7.84
CA VAL A 250 8.06 -11.07 7.13
C VAL A 250 8.34 -9.69 7.71
N GLU A 251 9.40 -9.60 8.50
CA GLU A 251 9.84 -8.35 9.14
C GLU A 251 11.31 -8.08 8.78
N MET A 252 11.77 -6.84 8.96
CA MET A 252 13.18 -6.49 8.70
C MET A 252 14.17 -7.06 9.72
N PHE A 253 13.68 -7.53 10.87
CA PHE A 253 14.52 -8.04 11.96
C PHE A 253 14.47 -9.56 12.05
N VAL A 254 15.62 -10.20 11.90
CA VAL A 254 15.75 -11.67 11.94
C VAL A 254 15.19 -12.23 13.26
N GLY A 255 14.34 -13.25 13.15
CA GLY A 255 13.76 -13.98 14.28
C GLY A 255 12.46 -13.42 14.85
N VAL A 256 12.00 -12.23 14.42
CA VAL A 256 10.71 -11.66 14.87
C VAL A 256 9.54 -12.46 14.32
N GLY A 257 9.56 -12.82 13.04
CA GLY A 257 8.55 -13.67 12.41
C GLY A 257 8.43 -15.04 13.09
N ALA A 258 9.54 -15.70 13.34
CA ALA A 258 9.57 -16.97 14.06
C ALA A 258 9.03 -16.85 15.51
N SER A 259 9.30 -15.74 16.18
CA SER A 259 8.77 -15.46 17.53
C SER A 259 7.25 -15.25 17.52
N ARG A 260 6.72 -14.52 16.53
CA ARG A 260 5.26 -14.34 16.34
C ARG A 260 4.55 -15.65 16.06
N GLY A 261 5.14 -16.51 15.20
CA GLY A 261 4.63 -17.84 14.93
C GLY A 261 4.52 -18.65 16.22
N ARG A 262 5.59 -18.73 16.99
CA ARG A 262 5.60 -19.45 18.26
C ARG A 262 4.57 -18.91 19.26
N ASP A 263 4.41 -17.61 19.35
CA ASP A 263 3.43 -16.97 20.25
C ASP A 263 1.98 -17.30 19.81
N LEU A 264 1.70 -17.25 18.51
CA LEU A 264 0.42 -17.63 17.93
C LEU A 264 0.05 -19.08 18.30
N PHE A 265 0.95 -20.04 18.05
CA PHE A 265 0.70 -21.44 18.34
C PHE A 265 0.60 -21.70 19.85
N ASN A 266 1.41 -21.07 20.67
CA ASN A 266 1.32 -21.17 22.13
C ASN A 266 0.00 -20.60 22.67
N THR A 267 -0.52 -19.54 22.05
CA THR A 267 -1.82 -18.97 22.43
C THR A 267 -2.95 -19.89 22.02
N ALA A 268 -2.90 -20.46 20.82
CA ALA A 268 -3.86 -21.44 20.35
C ALA A 268 -3.87 -22.71 21.25
N LYS A 269 -2.71 -23.21 21.66
CA LYS A 269 -2.57 -24.36 22.60
C LYS A 269 -3.26 -24.13 23.93
N LYS A 270 -3.23 -22.90 24.45
CA LYS A 270 -3.90 -22.54 25.71
C LYS A 270 -5.43 -22.49 25.58
N CYS A 271 -5.93 -22.31 24.35
CA CYS A 271 -7.35 -22.19 24.07
C CYS A 271 -7.94 -23.39 23.31
N ALA A 272 -7.21 -24.51 23.27
CA ALA A 272 -7.63 -25.70 22.54
C ALA A 272 -8.98 -26.28 23.09
N PRO A 273 -9.90 -26.74 22.20
CA PRO A 273 -9.75 -26.84 20.76
C PRO A 273 -9.84 -25.49 20.04
N ALA A 274 -9.01 -25.29 18.99
CA ALA A 274 -8.91 -24.02 18.28
C ALA A 274 -8.53 -24.20 16.79
N VAL A 275 -8.93 -23.23 15.96
CA VAL A 275 -8.47 -23.12 14.57
C VAL A 275 -7.42 -22.02 14.47
N VAL A 276 -6.27 -22.32 13.89
CA VAL A 276 -5.24 -21.36 13.49
C VAL A 276 -5.34 -21.19 11.98
N PHE A 277 -5.48 -19.97 11.52
CA PHE A 277 -5.56 -19.64 10.10
C PHE A 277 -4.39 -18.76 9.67
N ILE A 278 -3.72 -19.16 8.60
CA ILE A 278 -2.61 -18.41 7.99
C ILE A 278 -3.04 -18.04 6.58
N ASP A 279 -3.36 -16.77 6.38
CA ASP A 279 -3.67 -16.27 5.03
C ASP A 279 -2.38 -15.95 4.26
N GLU A 280 -2.42 -16.04 2.94
CA GLU A 280 -1.27 -15.76 2.07
C GLU A 280 0.01 -16.49 2.52
N ILE A 281 -0.10 -17.80 2.79
CA ILE A 281 1.03 -18.59 3.30
C ILE A 281 2.23 -18.59 2.37
N ASP A 282 2.04 -18.34 1.09
CA ASP A 282 3.07 -18.19 0.07
C ASP A 282 4.05 -17.06 0.34
N ALA A 283 3.68 -16.06 1.14
CA ALA A 283 4.60 -15.00 1.58
C ALA A 283 5.78 -15.56 2.40
N VAL A 284 5.56 -16.66 3.15
CA VAL A 284 6.55 -17.30 4.02
C VAL A 284 6.96 -18.67 3.49
N GLY A 285 6.00 -19.39 2.90
CA GLY A 285 6.12 -20.79 2.49
C GLY A 285 6.77 -21.01 1.13
N ARG A 286 7.41 -20.02 0.52
CA ARG A 286 8.02 -20.13 -0.80
C ARG A 286 9.23 -21.07 -0.80
N GLN A 287 9.44 -21.79 -1.90
CA GLN A 287 10.60 -22.67 -2.14
C GLN A 287 11.93 -21.93 -1.95
N ARG A 288 12.92 -22.64 -1.44
CA ARG A 288 14.28 -22.16 -1.21
C ARG A 288 14.93 -21.83 -2.54
N GLY A 289 15.26 -20.57 -2.76
CA GLY A 289 16.02 -20.13 -3.94
C GLY A 289 17.47 -19.85 -3.57
N ALA A 290 18.40 -20.15 -4.46
CA ALA A 290 19.83 -19.81 -4.32
C ALA A 290 20.06 -18.29 -4.53
N GLY A 291 19.40 -17.43 -3.74
CA GLY A 291 19.50 -15.97 -3.83
C GLY A 291 20.53 -15.41 -2.85
N LEU A 292 21.46 -14.62 -3.38
CA LEU A 292 22.44 -13.83 -2.62
C LEU A 292 21.78 -12.57 -2.02
N GLY A 293 21.09 -12.69 -0.85
CA GLY A 293 20.51 -11.50 -0.20
C GLY A 293 19.94 -11.78 1.18
N GLY A 294 20.27 -10.97 2.18
CA GLY A 294 19.95 -11.15 3.61
C GLY A 294 18.47 -11.13 4.01
N GLY A 295 17.52 -10.96 3.08
CA GLY A 295 16.08 -11.09 3.35
C GLY A 295 15.54 -12.52 3.20
N HIS A 296 16.34 -13.46 2.72
CA HIS A 296 15.96 -14.88 2.57
C HIS A 296 16.09 -15.64 3.89
N ASP A 297 17.10 -15.33 4.70
CA ASP A 297 17.40 -16.04 5.95
C ASP A 297 16.26 -15.94 6.96
N GLU A 298 15.57 -14.78 7.04
CA GLU A 298 14.44 -14.59 7.95
C GLU A 298 13.23 -15.42 7.56
N ARG A 299 12.89 -15.44 6.26
CA ARG A 299 11.76 -16.23 5.74
C ARG A 299 12.00 -17.72 5.97
N GLU A 300 13.20 -18.21 5.67
CA GLU A 300 13.56 -19.61 5.93
C GLU A 300 13.52 -19.97 7.42
N GLN A 301 14.01 -19.08 8.28
CA GLN A 301 13.92 -19.29 9.73
C GLN A 301 12.47 -19.34 10.20
N THR A 302 11.62 -18.48 9.67
CA THR A 302 10.19 -18.43 10.00
C THR A 302 9.46 -19.67 9.47
N LEU A 303 9.73 -20.07 8.22
CA LEU A 303 9.20 -21.32 7.67
C LEU A 303 9.61 -22.52 8.50
N ASN A 304 10.89 -22.65 8.82
CA ASN A 304 11.38 -23.75 9.65
C ASN A 304 10.71 -23.76 11.02
N GLN A 305 10.50 -22.59 11.64
CA GLN A 305 9.77 -22.51 12.91
C GLN A 305 8.32 -22.96 12.76
N LEU A 306 7.62 -22.53 11.69
CA LEU A 306 6.25 -22.98 11.39
C LEU A 306 6.18 -24.50 11.26
N LEU A 307 7.12 -25.09 10.53
CA LEU A 307 7.20 -26.54 10.36
C LEU A 307 7.44 -27.25 11.71
N VAL A 308 8.33 -26.73 12.55
CA VAL A 308 8.59 -27.26 13.90
C VAL A 308 7.35 -27.20 14.78
N GLU A 309 6.61 -26.08 14.76
CA GLU A 309 5.37 -25.96 15.54
C GLU A 309 4.30 -26.94 15.06
N MET A 310 4.15 -27.14 13.74
CA MET A 310 3.20 -28.11 13.17
C MET A 310 3.61 -29.57 13.49
N ASP A 311 4.90 -29.89 13.40
CA ASP A 311 5.42 -31.23 13.75
C ASP A 311 5.29 -31.50 15.26
N GLY A 312 5.43 -30.45 16.08
CA GLY A 312 5.35 -30.50 17.54
C GLY A 312 3.97 -30.72 18.12
N PHE A 313 2.89 -30.71 17.31
CA PHE A 313 1.55 -31.04 17.80
C PHE A 313 1.42 -32.51 18.11
N ALA A 314 1.05 -32.85 19.34
CA ALA A 314 0.60 -34.19 19.67
C ALA A 314 -0.78 -34.44 19.00
N VAL A 315 -1.02 -35.71 18.64
CA VAL A 315 -2.23 -36.13 17.89
C VAL A 315 -3.56 -35.73 18.54
N ASN A 316 -3.56 -35.25 19.79
CA ASN A 316 -4.75 -34.98 20.59
C ASN A 316 -4.82 -33.54 21.12
N GLU A 317 -4.01 -32.60 20.62
CA GLU A 317 -4.02 -31.20 21.14
C GLU A 317 -5.26 -30.40 20.68
N GLY A 318 -6.06 -30.93 19.73
CA GLY A 318 -7.32 -30.30 19.29
C GLY A 318 -7.10 -29.01 18.49
N ILE A 319 -5.92 -28.80 17.93
CA ILE A 319 -5.62 -27.64 17.07
C ILE A 319 -5.59 -28.10 15.62
N ILE A 320 -6.27 -27.37 14.74
CA ILE A 320 -6.19 -27.55 13.30
C ILE A 320 -5.66 -26.25 12.69
N VAL A 321 -4.68 -26.40 11.80
CA VAL A 321 -4.10 -25.27 11.05
C VAL A 321 -4.74 -25.22 9.68
N LEU A 322 -5.44 -24.14 9.37
CA LEU A 322 -5.89 -23.84 8.01
C LEU A 322 -4.93 -22.82 7.40
N ALA A 323 -4.56 -23.01 6.15
CA ALA A 323 -3.80 -22.00 5.41
C ALA A 323 -4.48 -21.73 4.07
N ALA A 324 -4.29 -20.51 3.55
CA ALA A 324 -4.78 -20.13 2.22
C ALA A 324 -3.63 -19.63 1.35
N THR A 325 -3.68 -19.98 0.07
CA THR A 325 -2.76 -19.47 -0.96
C THR A 325 -3.47 -19.31 -2.30
N ASN A 326 -3.01 -18.35 -3.08
CA ASN A 326 -3.39 -18.20 -4.49
C ASN A 326 -2.37 -18.86 -5.42
N ARG A 327 -1.20 -19.26 -4.89
CA ARG A 327 -0.07 -19.80 -5.66
C ARG A 327 0.50 -21.07 -5.01
N PRO A 328 -0.14 -22.21 -5.21
CA PRO A 328 0.36 -23.47 -4.66
C PRO A 328 1.69 -23.91 -5.30
N ASP A 329 1.97 -23.47 -6.53
CA ASP A 329 3.14 -23.78 -7.34
C ASP A 329 4.46 -23.33 -6.71
N ILE A 330 4.45 -22.23 -5.95
CA ILE A 330 5.65 -21.68 -5.33
C ILE A 330 5.92 -22.18 -3.90
N LEU A 331 4.99 -22.99 -3.34
CA LEU A 331 5.13 -23.48 -1.96
C LEU A 331 6.26 -24.51 -1.82
N ASP A 332 6.98 -24.45 -0.70
CA ASP A 332 7.97 -25.48 -0.34
C ASP A 332 7.28 -26.84 -0.15
N PRO A 333 7.71 -27.89 -0.87
CA PRO A 333 7.14 -29.22 -0.73
C PRO A 333 7.17 -29.77 0.70
N ALA A 334 8.02 -29.24 1.56
CA ALA A 334 8.06 -29.60 2.96
C ALA A 334 6.76 -29.25 3.72
N LEU A 335 6.03 -28.22 3.30
CA LEU A 335 4.71 -27.87 3.86
C LEU A 335 3.64 -28.92 3.53
N LEU A 336 3.75 -29.55 2.36
CA LEU A 336 2.76 -30.49 1.82
C LEU A 336 3.00 -31.94 2.25
N ARG A 337 4.01 -32.17 3.11
CA ARG A 337 4.30 -33.55 3.62
C ARG A 337 3.24 -33.97 4.64
N PRO A 338 2.90 -35.29 4.66
CA PRO A 338 2.01 -35.83 5.68
C PRO A 338 2.41 -35.44 7.11
N GLY A 339 1.43 -35.04 7.91
CA GLY A 339 1.66 -34.53 9.26
C GLY A 339 1.74 -32.99 9.35
N ARG A 340 1.59 -32.27 8.21
CA ARG A 340 1.57 -30.83 8.11
C ARG A 340 0.29 -30.39 7.41
N PHE A 341 0.34 -29.94 6.14
CA PHE A 341 -0.88 -29.73 5.36
C PHE A 341 -1.25 -31.02 4.64
N ASP A 342 -1.94 -31.87 5.35
CA ASP A 342 -2.31 -33.21 4.92
C ASP A 342 -3.39 -33.22 3.83
N ARG A 343 -4.22 -32.16 3.81
CA ARG A 343 -5.30 -32.00 2.85
C ARG A 343 -5.14 -30.71 2.08
N GLN A 344 -5.41 -30.78 0.78
CA GLN A 344 -5.50 -29.63 -0.10
C GLN A 344 -6.92 -29.56 -0.63
N ILE A 345 -7.59 -28.44 -0.40
CA ILE A 345 -8.96 -28.18 -0.84
C ILE A 345 -8.89 -27.05 -1.85
N THR A 346 -9.26 -27.35 -3.08
CA THR A 346 -9.25 -26.38 -4.17
C THR A 346 -10.57 -25.63 -4.20
N VAL A 347 -10.54 -24.32 -3.95
CA VAL A 347 -11.68 -23.41 -4.02
C VAL A 347 -11.67 -22.71 -5.36
N GLY A 348 -12.44 -23.24 -6.30
CA GLY A 348 -12.50 -22.76 -7.69
C GLY A 348 -13.39 -21.51 -7.89
N TYR A 349 -13.58 -21.16 -9.16
CA TYR A 349 -14.63 -20.20 -9.53
C TYR A 349 -16.00 -20.83 -9.29
N PRO A 350 -17.00 -20.08 -8.79
CA PRO A 350 -18.33 -20.62 -8.59
C PRO A 350 -19.03 -20.91 -9.94
N ASP A 351 -19.75 -22.01 -9.99
CA ASP A 351 -20.65 -22.35 -11.09
C ASP A 351 -21.91 -21.43 -11.11
N VAL A 352 -22.79 -21.55 -12.10
CA VAL A 352 -23.98 -20.70 -12.23
C VAL A 352 -24.83 -20.72 -10.95
N LYS A 353 -25.05 -21.90 -10.35
CA LYS A 353 -25.84 -22.05 -9.13
C LYS A 353 -25.13 -21.41 -7.92
N GLY A 354 -23.82 -21.60 -7.83
CA GLY A 354 -22.98 -20.98 -6.81
C GLY A 354 -23.01 -19.46 -6.92
N ARG A 355 -22.94 -18.90 -8.14
CA ARG A 355 -23.04 -17.45 -8.35
C ARG A 355 -24.41 -16.91 -7.96
N GLU A 356 -25.49 -17.60 -8.34
CA GLU A 356 -26.84 -17.22 -7.91
C GLU A 356 -26.97 -17.20 -6.39
N ALA A 357 -26.53 -18.25 -5.70
CA ALA A 357 -26.55 -18.31 -4.24
C ALA A 357 -25.69 -17.23 -3.59
N ILE A 358 -24.52 -16.91 -4.18
CA ILE A 358 -23.64 -15.82 -3.69
C ILE A 358 -24.35 -14.46 -3.88
N LEU A 359 -24.96 -14.23 -5.03
CA LEU A 359 -25.73 -13.01 -5.29
C LEU A 359 -26.88 -12.86 -4.29
N GLU A 360 -27.63 -13.95 -3.99
CA GLU A 360 -28.69 -13.93 -2.98
C GLU A 360 -28.18 -13.53 -1.59
N VAL A 361 -27.01 -14.05 -1.18
CA VAL A 361 -26.40 -13.69 0.12
C VAL A 361 -26.05 -12.21 0.16
N HIS A 362 -25.42 -11.68 -0.90
CA HIS A 362 -24.99 -10.28 -0.95
C HIS A 362 -26.13 -9.30 -1.28
N ALA A 363 -27.27 -9.81 -1.78
CA ALA A 363 -28.52 -9.06 -1.96
C ALA A 363 -29.25 -8.79 -0.65
N LYS A 364 -29.01 -9.58 0.38
CA LYS A 364 -29.66 -9.40 1.69
C LYS A 364 -29.39 -8.01 2.26
N GLY A 365 -30.47 -7.28 2.51
CA GLY A 365 -30.40 -5.90 3.04
C GLY A 365 -30.22 -4.81 1.99
N LYS A 366 -30.24 -5.15 0.70
CA LYS A 366 -30.29 -4.18 -0.40
C LYS A 366 -31.72 -4.11 -0.96
N PRO A 367 -32.26 -2.93 -1.25
CA PRO A 367 -33.59 -2.78 -1.85
C PRO A 367 -33.52 -3.11 -3.35
N LEU A 368 -33.82 -4.35 -3.70
CA LEU A 368 -33.92 -4.78 -5.11
C LEU A 368 -35.34 -4.59 -5.61
N ALA A 369 -35.48 -4.09 -6.83
CA ALA A 369 -36.73 -3.96 -7.52
C ALA A 369 -37.27 -5.33 -8.00
N LYS A 370 -38.54 -5.39 -8.34
CA LYS A 370 -39.21 -6.65 -8.72
C LYS A 370 -38.76 -7.21 -10.07
N ASP A 371 -38.14 -6.40 -10.92
CA ASP A 371 -37.62 -6.76 -12.23
C ASP A 371 -36.27 -7.48 -12.15
N VAL A 372 -35.63 -7.51 -10.97
CA VAL A 372 -34.32 -8.12 -10.79
C VAL A 372 -34.41 -9.63 -10.71
N ASP A 373 -33.79 -10.29 -11.70
CA ASP A 373 -33.64 -11.74 -11.75
C ASP A 373 -32.17 -12.11 -11.49
N LEU A 374 -31.89 -12.64 -10.30
CA LEU A 374 -30.53 -13.03 -9.88
C LEU A 374 -30.02 -14.25 -10.66
N GLY A 375 -30.93 -15.13 -11.16
CA GLY A 375 -30.54 -16.27 -12.00
C GLY A 375 -30.04 -15.83 -13.38
N VAL A 376 -30.67 -14.80 -13.98
CA VAL A 376 -30.17 -14.16 -15.21
C VAL A 376 -28.82 -13.50 -14.95
N LEU A 377 -28.69 -12.79 -13.83
CA LEU A 377 -27.46 -12.14 -13.43
C LEU A 377 -26.31 -13.14 -13.23
N ALA A 378 -26.60 -14.29 -12.60
CA ALA A 378 -25.63 -15.36 -12.38
C ALA A 378 -25.10 -15.96 -13.70
N LYS A 379 -25.93 -16.09 -14.73
CA LYS A 379 -25.50 -16.51 -16.06
C LYS A 379 -24.59 -15.47 -16.71
N ARG A 380 -24.93 -14.18 -16.58
CA ARG A 380 -24.17 -13.05 -17.14
C ARG A 380 -22.86 -12.74 -16.44
N THR A 381 -22.58 -13.36 -15.29
CA THR A 381 -21.37 -13.14 -14.49
C THR A 381 -20.43 -14.34 -14.51
N SER A 382 -20.37 -15.09 -15.62
CA SER A 382 -19.44 -16.20 -15.81
C SER A 382 -18.00 -15.76 -15.58
N GLY A 383 -17.23 -16.60 -14.87
CA GLY A 383 -15.82 -16.32 -14.51
C GLY A 383 -15.61 -15.32 -13.38
N MET A 384 -16.68 -14.75 -12.79
CA MET A 384 -16.56 -13.86 -11.63
C MET A 384 -16.43 -14.64 -10.32
N THR A 385 -15.60 -14.14 -9.44
CA THR A 385 -15.44 -14.64 -8.06
C THR A 385 -16.53 -14.12 -7.13
N GLY A 386 -16.64 -14.67 -5.94
CA GLY A 386 -17.58 -14.16 -4.93
C GLY A 386 -17.34 -12.69 -4.57
N ALA A 387 -16.09 -12.25 -4.55
CA ALA A 387 -15.74 -10.85 -4.30
C ALA A 387 -16.14 -9.93 -5.46
N ASP A 388 -16.04 -10.41 -6.70
CA ASP A 388 -16.49 -9.65 -7.87
C ASP A 388 -18.01 -9.46 -7.87
N LEU A 389 -18.75 -10.53 -7.52
CA LEU A 389 -20.22 -10.51 -7.40
C LEU A 389 -20.69 -9.57 -6.26
N GLU A 390 -19.99 -9.57 -5.12
CA GLU A 390 -20.23 -8.60 -4.04
C GLU A 390 -20.03 -7.17 -4.54
N ASN A 391 -18.93 -6.94 -5.28
CA ASN A 391 -18.61 -5.63 -5.85
C ASN A 391 -19.65 -5.17 -6.86
N VAL A 392 -20.14 -6.06 -7.75
CA VAL A 392 -21.22 -5.74 -8.71
C VAL A 392 -22.46 -5.23 -7.99
N LEU A 393 -22.94 -5.95 -6.95
CA LEU A 393 -24.11 -5.54 -6.17
C LEU A 393 -23.86 -4.24 -5.38
N ASN A 394 -22.64 -4.00 -4.94
CA ASN A 394 -22.27 -2.77 -4.26
C ASN A 394 -22.20 -1.58 -5.23
N GLU A 395 -21.60 -1.76 -6.41
CA GLU A 395 -21.58 -0.73 -7.45
C GLU A 395 -22.98 -0.37 -7.94
N ALA A 396 -23.87 -1.37 -8.12
CA ALA A 396 -25.26 -1.13 -8.46
C ALA A 396 -25.98 -0.30 -7.39
N ALA A 397 -25.75 -0.60 -6.12
CA ALA A 397 -26.31 0.17 -5.00
C ALA A 397 -25.78 1.61 -4.98
N ILE A 398 -24.49 1.82 -5.26
CA ILE A 398 -23.88 3.15 -5.37
C ILE A 398 -24.50 3.92 -6.54
N LEU A 399 -24.74 3.25 -7.68
CA LEU A 399 -25.38 3.86 -8.83
C LEU A 399 -26.80 4.31 -8.51
N ALA A 400 -27.65 3.42 -7.96
CA ALA A 400 -28.99 3.73 -7.54
C ALA A 400 -29.04 4.91 -6.55
N ALA A 401 -28.16 4.90 -5.55
CA ALA A 401 -28.04 6.00 -4.58
C ALA A 401 -27.62 7.33 -5.23
N ARG A 402 -26.67 7.29 -6.21
CA ARG A 402 -26.24 8.47 -6.96
C ARG A 402 -27.38 9.12 -7.73
N PHE A 403 -28.26 8.30 -8.32
CA PHE A 403 -29.40 8.76 -9.10
C PHE A 403 -30.67 8.95 -8.24
N LYS A 404 -30.53 8.87 -6.90
CA LYS A 404 -31.62 9.04 -5.93
C LYS A 404 -32.80 8.08 -6.14
N LYS A 405 -32.52 6.86 -6.63
CA LYS A 405 -33.52 5.81 -6.76
C LYS A 405 -33.77 5.16 -5.40
N LYS A 406 -34.99 4.67 -5.19
CA LYS A 406 -35.41 3.97 -3.94
C LYS A 406 -35.02 2.50 -3.97
N GLU A 407 -34.96 1.89 -5.16
CA GLU A 407 -34.66 0.48 -5.39
C GLU A 407 -33.59 0.32 -6.46
N ILE A 408 -32.91 -0.81 -6.44
CA ILE A 408 -31.89 -1.19 -7.43
C ILE A 408 -32.60 -2.00 -8.51
N THR A 409 -32.63 -1.52 -9.74
CA THR A 409 -33.23 -2.23 -10.88
C THR A 409 -32.22 -3.06 -11.64
N MET A 410 -32.68 -3.86 -12.61
CA MET A 410 -31.79 -4.64 -13.47
C MET A 410 -30.83 -3.75 -14.27
N VAL A 411 -31.24 -2.52 -14.59
CA VAL A 411 -30.45 -1.56 -15.37
C VAL A 411 -29.17 -1.13 -14.62
N GLU A 412 -29.27 -0.84 -13.30
CA GLU A 412 -28.10 -0.52 -12.48
C GLU A 412 -27.17 -1.72 -12.34
N LEU A 413 -27.71 -2.91 -12.25
CA LEU A 413 -26.92 -4.15 -12.14
C LEU A 413 -26.15 -4.43 -13.42
N GLU A 414 -26.76 -4.28 -14.59
CA GLU A 414 -26.08 -4.44 -15.89
C GLU A 414 -24.98 -3.39 -16.08
N GLU A 415 -25.23 -2.14 -15.72
CA GLU A 415 -24.19 -1.11 -15.77
C GLU A 415 -23.06 -1.40 -14.77
N ALA A 416 -23.38 -1.95 -13.59
CA ALA A 416 -22.38 -2.36 -12.60
C ALA A 416 -21.50 -3.52 -13.10
N ILE A 417 -22.07 -4.51 -13.80
CA ILE A 417 -21.30 -5.57 -14.44
C ILE A 417 -20.33 -4.96 -15.47
N THR A 418 -20.86 -4.13 -16.36
CA THR A 418 -20.05 -3.48 -17.40
C THR A 418 -18.91 -2.65 -16.80
N ARG A 419 -19.17 -1.94 -15.69
CA ARG A 419 -18.13 -1.20 -14.96
C ARG A 419 -17.09 -2.10 -14.34
N THR A 420 -17.49 -3.23 -13.82
CA THR A 420 -16.55 -4.17 -13.16
C THR A 420 -15.66 -4.84 -14.21
N VAL A 421 -16.19 -5.19 -15.37
CA VAL A 421 -15.44 -5.90 -16.44
C VAL A 421 -14.60 -4.94 -17.27
N VAL A 422 -15.21 -3.87 -17.79
CA VAL A 422 -14.60 -2.96 -18.79
C VAL A 422 -14.04 -1.69 -18.12
N GLY A 423 -14.59 -1.31 -16.97
CA GLY A 423 -14.22 -0.10 -16.24
C GLY A 423 -15.21 1.06 -16.42
N PRO A 424 -14.96 2.18 -15.72
CA PRO A 424 -15.83 3.35 -15.75
C PRO A 424 -15.74 4.10 -17.09
N GLU A 425 -16.85 4.72 -17.48
CA GLU A 425 -16.95 5.59 -18.66
C GLU A 425 -16.02 6.82 -18.55
N LYS A 426 -15.29 7.14 -19.62
CA LYS A 426 -14.42 8.32 -19.73
C LYS A 426 -15.17 9.52 -20.30
N ARG A 427 -15.89 10.25 -19.46
CA ARG A 427 -16.72 11.41 -19.85
C ARG A 427 -15.94 12.63 -20.37
N SER A 428 -14.66 12.75 -20.02
CA SER A 428 -13.82 13.89 -20.39
C SER A 428 -13.06 13.73 -21.70
N ARG A 429 -13.11 12.54 -22.32
CA ARG A 429 -12.41 12.27 -23.57
C ARG A 429 -13.22 12.83 -24.73
N VAL A 430 -12.63 13.77 -25.47
CA VAL A 430 -13.18 14.23 -26.75
C VAL A 430 -12.80 13.20 -27.81
N VAL A 431 -13.80 12.54 -28.39
CA VAL A 431 -13.65 11.56 -29.49
C VAL A 431 -13.95 12.26 -30.78
N THR A 432 -13.05 12.19 -31.75
CA THR A 432 -13.30 12.75 -33.11
C THR A 432 -14.23 11.84 -33.88
N GLU A 433 -14.89 12.35 -34.92
CA GLU A 433 -15.74 11.53 -35.80
C GLU A 433 -14.93 10.43 -36.54
N GLU A 434 -13.66 10.71 -36.82
CA GLU A 434 -12.74 9.74 -37.38
C GLU A 434 -12.41 8.61 -36.35
N ASP A 435 -12.11 8.95 -35.12
CA ASP A 435 -11.91 7.96 -34.06
C ASP A 435 -13.15 7.11 -33.82
N LYS A 436 -14.36 7.71 -33.85
CA LYS A 436 -15.62 6.98 -33.71
C LYS A 436 -15.79 5.98 -34.87
N ARG A 437 -15.47 6.41 -36.08
CA ARG A 437 -15.57 5.54 -37.26
C ARG A 437 -14.59 4.38 -37.17
N ILE A 438 -13.34 4.64 -36.80
CA ILE A 438 -12.32 3.60 -36.65
C ILE A 438 -12.78 2.60 -35.58
N THR A 439 -13.20 3.08 -34.41
CA THR A 439 -13.68 2.22 -33.33
C THR A 439 -14.93 1.42 -33.74
N ALA A 440 -15.86 2.03 -34.46
CA ALA A 440 -17.08 1.33 -34.91
C ALA A 440 -16.78 0.18 -35.88
N TYR A 441 -15.84 0.36 -36.80
CA TYR A 441 -15.41 -0.73 -37.69
C TYR A 441 -14.67 -1.82 -36.91
N HIS A 442 -13.84 -1.44 -35.97
CA HIS A 442 -13.09 -2.35 -35.11
C HIS A 442 -14.03 -3.26 -34.30
N GLU A 443 -14.96 -2.66 -33.55
CA GLU A 443 -15.89 -3.40 -32.71
C GLU A 443 -16.91 -4.23 -33.51
N ALA A 444 -17.40 -3.65 -34.60
CA ALA A 444 -18.27 -4.41 -35.51
C ALA A 444 -17.55 -5.61 -36.13
N GLY A 445 -16.24 -5.49 -36.41
CA GLY A 445 -15.41 -6.58 -36.89
C GLY A 445 -15.36 -7.75 -35.91
N HIS A 446 -15.12 -7.48 -34.65
CA HIS A 446 -15.15 -8.49 -33.58
C HIS A 446 -16.52 -9.15 -33.45
N ALA A 447 -17.60 -8.36 -33.45
CA ALA A 447 -18.96 -8.85 -33.31
C ALA A 447 -19.39 -9.76 -34.44
N ILE A 448 -19.11 -9.38 -35.69
CA ILE A 448 -19.51 -10.16 -36.90
C ILE A 448 -18.71 -11.46 -36.95
N VAL A 449 -17.40 -11.42 -36.68
CA VAL A 449 -16.58 -12.63 -36.63
C VAL A 449 -17.09 -13.57 -35.55
N ALA A 450 -17.38 -13.05 -34.35
CA ALA A 450 -17.96 -13.85 -33.26
C ALA A 450 -19.25 -14.54 -33.66
N LEU A 451 -20.20 -13.81 -34.32
CA LEU A 451 -21.48 -14.35 -34.75
C LEU A 451 -21.33 -15.46 -35.82
N LYS A 452 -20.30 -15.38 -36.67
CA LYS A 452 -20.08 -16.32 -37.76
C LYS A 452 -19.20 -17.51 -37.43
N MET A 453 -18.49 -17.49 -36.32
CA MET A 453 -17.74 -18.62 -35.84
C MET A 453 -18.63 -19.57 -35.02
N GLU A 454 -18.43 -20.88 -35.24
CA GLU A 454 -19.31 -21.93 -34.68
C GLU A 454 -19.19 -22.05 -33.15
N HIS A 455 -17.99 -21.78 -32.62
CA HIS A 455 -17.70 -22.03 -31.22
C HIS A 455 -17.44 -20.75 -30.39
N CYS A 456 -17.68 -19.57 -30.99
CA CYS A 456 -17.63 -18.33 -30.21
C CYS A 456 -18.85 -18.18 -29.33
N ASP A 457 -18.64 -17.57 -28.16
CA ASP A 457 -19.73 -17.20 -27.29
C ASP A 457 -20.59 -16.09 -27.92
N PRO A 458 -21.91 -16.04 -27.66
CA PRO A 458 -22.80 -15.05 -28.27
C PRO A 458 -22.40 -13.62 -27.87
N VAL A 459 -22.59 -12.69 -28.79
CA VAL A 459 -22.37 -11.26 -28.55
C VAL A 459 -23.45 -10.75 -27.63
N HIS A 460 -23.04 -10.19 -26.50
CA HIS A 460 -23.93 -9.59 -25.50
C HIS A 460 -24.16 -8.10 -25.76
N GLU A 461 -23.07 -7.39 -26.06
CA GLU A 461 -23.08 -5.94 -26.24
C GLU A 461 -21.91 -5.47 -27.12
N VAL A 462 -22.17 -4.47 -27.95
CA VAL A 462 -21.16 -3.76 -28.76
C VAL A 462 -21.28 -2.28 -28.46
N SER A 463 -20.17 -1.63 -28.12
CA SER A 463 -20.16 -0.20 -27.76
C SER A 463 -18.89 0.50 -28.22
N ILE A 464 -19.07 1.72 -28.75
CA ILE A 464 -17.97 2.61 -29.14
C ILE A 464 -17.69 3.71 -28.06
N ILE A 465 -18.28 3.55 -26.89
CA ILE A 465 -18.10 4.49 -25.79
C ILE A 465 -16.80 4.15 -25.05
N PRO A 466 -15.88 5.10 -24.89
CA PRO A 466 -14.61 4.84 -24.20
C PRO A 466 -14.82 4.49 -22.73
N ARG A 467 -14.31 3.31 -22.32
CA ARG A 467 -14.32 2.85 -20.93
C ARG A 467 -12.92 2.37 -20.51
N GLY A 468 -12.53 2.61 -19.27
CA GLY A 468 -11.23 2.18 -18.76
C GLY A 468 -10.08 2.59 -19.67
N GLN A 469 -9.38 1.64 -20.27
CA GLN A 469 -8.33 1.89 -21.28
C GLN A 469 -8.80 1.68 -22.72
N ALA A 470 -9.97 1.11 -22.92
CA ALA A 470 -10.52 0.79 -24.22
C ALA A 470 -11.19 2.01 -24.89
N ALA A 471 -11.12 2.09 -26.22
CA ALA A 471 -11.82 3.09 -27.01
C ALA A 471 -13.29 2.69 -27.28
N GLY A 472 -13.53 1.39 -27.41
CA GLY A 472 -14.80 0.70 -27.48
C GLY A 472 -14.65 -0.69 -26.88
N TYR A 473 -15.67 -1.51 -26.97
CA TYR A 473 -15.63 -2.92 -26.58
C TYR A 473 -16.73 -3.73 -27.21
N THR A 474 -16.40 -4.99 -27.50
CA THR A 474 -17.35 -6.03 -27.89
C THR A 474 -17.36 -7.08 -26.81
N MET A 475 -18.48 -7.21 -26.10
CA MET A 475 -18.63 -8.15 -25.00
C MET A 475 -19.33 -9.41 -25.50
N THR A 476 -18.68 -10.55 -25.32
CA THR A 476 -19.27 -11.88 -25.52
C THR A 476 -19.47 -12.54 -24.17
N MET A 477 -20.54 -13.28 -23.97
CA MET A 477 -20.82 -14.00 -22.74
C MET A 477 -21.19 -15.46 -23.07
N PRO A 478 -20.55 -16.43 -22.37
CA PRO A 478 -20.88 -17.82 -22.56
C PRO A 478 -22.28 -18.13 -22.01
N ASP A 479 -23.04 -18.94 -22.72
CA ASP A 479 -24.35 -19.43 -22.25
C ASP A 479 -24.21 -20.44 -21.09
N ASN A 480 -23.09 -21.16 -21.06
CA ASN A 480 -22.79 -22.19 -20.08
C ASN A 480 -21.36 -22.08 -19.56
N ASP A 481 -21.11 -22.60 -18.36
CA ASP A 481 -19.76 -22.74 -17.81
C ASP A 481 -19.11 -24.02 -18.35
N ASP A 482 -18.43 -23.91 -19.51
CA ASP A 482 -17.76 -25.03 -20.13
C ASP A 482 -16.52 -25.47 -19.33
N SER A 483 -16.48 -26.70 -18.89
CA SER A 483 -15.31 -27.27 -18.19
C SER A 483 -14.14 -27.58 -19.14
N HIS A 484 -14.38 -27.71 -20.44
CA HIS A 484 -13.38 -28.06 -21.45
C HIS A 484 -13.42 -27.10 -22.62
N ILE A 485 -12.28 -26.59 -22.98
CA ILE A 485 -12.12 -25.72 -24.16
C ILE A 485 -11.58 -26.55 -25.30
N SER A 486 -12.36 -26.67 -26.39
CA SER A 486 -11.95 -27.40 -27.59
C SER A 486 -10.92 -26.62 -28.41
N ARG A 487 -10.12 -27.31 -29.23
CA ARG A 487 -9.23 -26.69 -30.22
C ARG A 487 -9.99 -25.70 -31.12
N GLY A 488 -11.21 -26.09 -31.56
CA GLY A 488 -12.07 -25.24 -32.40
C GLY A 488 -12.43 -23.94 -31.70
N LYS A 489 -12.82 -24.02 -30.41
CA LYS A 489 -13.16 -22.82 -29.61
C LYS A 489 -11.97 -21.85 -29.47
N ILE A 490 -10.74 -22.36 -29.26
CA ILE A 490 -9.54 -21.53 -29.21
C ILE A 490 -9.26 -20.84 -30.54
N LEU A 491 -9.35 -21.60 -31.67
CA LEU A 491 -9.12 -21.06 -32.98
C LEU A 491 -10.15 -19.99 -33.33
N ASP A 492 -11.43 -20.21 -32.99
CA ASP A 492 -12.51 -19.26 -33.25
C ASP A 492 -12.35 -17.98 -32.38
N GLN A 493 -11.88 -18.11 -31.13
CA GLN A 493 -11.52 -16.97 -30.27
C GLN A 493 -10.33 -16.17 -30.82
N ILE A 494 -9.32 -16.83 -31.39
CA ILE A 494 -8.21 -16.16 -32.10
C ILE A 494 -8.72 -15.40 -33.31
N ALA A 495 -9.60 -16.02 -34.13
CA ALA A 495 -10.20 -15.38 -35.29
C ALA A 495 -11.05 -14.15 -34.89
N MET A 496 -11.85 -14.27 -33.84
CA MET A 496 -12.62 -13.17 -33.25
C MET A 496 -11.70 -12.02 -32.82
N SER A 497 -10.63 -12.33 -32.10
CA SER A 497 -9.66 -11.31 -31.64
C SER A 497 -8.98 -10.58 -32.83
N MET A 498 -8.84 -11.23 -33.99
CA MET A 498 -8.32 -10.58 -35.21
C MET A 498 -9.38 -9.74 -35.93
N GLY A 499 -10.67 -9.91 -35.62
CA GLY A 499 -11.78 -9.29 -36.29
C GLY A 499 -11.69 -7.78 -36.42
N GLY A 500 -11.36 -7.08 -35.35
CA GLY A 500 -11.21 -5.62 -35.32
C GLY A 500 -10.12 -5.14 -36.27
N ARG A 501 -8.93 -5.74 -36.17
CA ARG A 501 -7.78 -5.43 -37.06
C ARG A 501 -8.08 -5.69 -38.54
N VAL A 502 -8.76 -6.77 -38.80
CA VAL A 502 -9.17 -7.11 -40.19
C VAL A 502 -10.20 -6.11 -40.71
N ALA A 503 -11.19 -5.74 -39.91
CA ALA A 503 -12.20 -4.74 -40.30
C ALA A 503 -11.55 -3.37 -40.60
N GLU A 504 -10.60 -2.92 -39.83
CA GLU A 504 -9.80 -1.71 -40.10
C GLU A 504 -9.14 -1.82 -41.48
N SER A 505 -8.43 -2.91 -41.77
CA SER A 505 -7.68 -3.10 -43.00
C SER A 505 -8.58 -3.14 -44.26
N ILE A 506 -9.83 -3.64 -44.13
CA ILE A 506 -10.78 -3.73 -45.22
C ILE A 506 -11.53 -2.41 -45.49
N ALA A 507 -11.83 -1.67 -44.41
CA ALA A 507 -12.74 -0.52 -44.49
C ALA A 507 -12.04 0.83 -44.53
N LEU A 508 -10.82 0.93 -43.95
CA LEU A 508 -10.09 2.19 -43.80
C LEU A 508 -8.81 2.24 -44.64
N ASP A 509 -8.46 1.17 -45.36
CA ASP A 509 -7.22 0.98 -46.12
C ASP A 509 -5.94 1.25 -45.28
N ASP A 510 -6.06 1.29 -43.95
CA ASP A 510 -4.96 1.50 -43.00
C ASP A 510 -5.25 0.72 -41.72
N ILE A 511 -4.27 0.68 -40.83
CA ILE A 511 -4.30 -0.09 -39.56
C ILE A 511 -3.85 0.77 -38.40
N CYS A 512 -4.62 0.72 -37.33
CA CYS A 512 -4.39 1.54 -36.13
C CYS A 512 -3.70 0.77 -34.99
N THR A 513 -3.15 1.51 -34.05
CA THR A 513 -2.50 0.93 -32.85
C THR A 513 -3.48 0.36 -31.83
N GLY A 514 -4.80 0.58 -32.00
CA GLY A 514 -5.86 0.16 -31.10
C GLY A 514 -5.89 -1.35 -30.84
N ALA A 515 -5.60 -2.14 -31.88
CA ALA A 515 -5.62 -3.61 -31.81
C ALA A 515 -4.48 -4.29 -31.01
N ILE A 516 -3.72 -3.53 -30.21
CA ILE A 516 -2.56 -4.09 -29.47
C ILE A 516 -2.99 -5.12 -28.42
N GLY A 517 -4.14 -4.89 -27.78
CA GLY A 517 -4.75 -5.80 -26.82
C GLY A 517 -5.14 -7.11 -27.44
N ASP A 518 -5.81 -7.04 -28.58
CA ASP A 518 -6.35 -8.19 -29.34
C ASP A 518 -5.21 -9.05 -29.90
N LEU A 519 -4.19 -8.41 -30.47
CA LEU A 519 -3.01 -9.11 -30.97
C LEU A 519 -2.26 -9.83 -29.84
N LYS A 520 -2.15 -9.22 -28.67
CA LYS A 520 -1.54 -9.87 -27.50
C LYS A 520 -2.38 -11.06 -27.06
N HIS A 521 -3.69 -10.89 -26.91
CA HIS A 521 -4.60 -11.96 -26.50
C HIS A 521 -4.57 -13.14 -27.50
N ALA A 522 -4.67 -12.87 -28.77
CA ALA A 522 -4.59 -13.89 -29.82
C ALA A 522 -3.24 -14.63 -29.80
N SER A 523 -2.12 -13.89 -29.62
CA SER A 523 -0.78 -14.50 -29.54
C SER A 523 -0.62 -15.36 -28.29
N ASP A 524 -1.16 -14.94 -27.16
CA ASP A 524 -1.12 -15.71 -25.90
C ASP A 524 -1.94 -17.00 -26.03
N LEU A 525 -3.13 -16.94 -26.65
CA LEU A 525 -3.96 -18.12 -26.92
C LEU A 525 -3.26 -19.10 -27.86
N ALA A 526 -2.69 -18.63 -28.97
CA ALA A 526 -1.96 -19.45 -29.93
C ALA A 526 -0.72 -20.10 -29.26
N ARG A 527 0.00 -19.35 -28.41
CA ARG A 527 1.15 -19.86 -27.64
C ARG A 527 0.72 -20.96 -26.69
N ARG A 528 -0.32 -20.76 -25.90
CA ARG A 528 -0.83 -21.77 -24.95
C ARG A 528 -1.33 -23.01 -25.66
N MET A 529 -2.01 -22.84 -26.81
CA MET A 529 -2.48 -23.93 -27.64
C MET A 529 -1.33 -24.86 -28.08
N VAL A 530 -0.17 -24.27 -28.45
CA VAL A 530 0.99 -25.02 -28.94
C VAL A 530 1.83 -25.57 -27.78
N ILE A 531 2.13 -24.76 -26.76
CA ILE A 531 3.10 -25.06 -25.70
C ILE A 531 2.46 -25.84 -24.55
N GLU A 532 1.27 -25.43 -24.09
CA GLU A 532 0.63 -26.00 -22.90
C GLU A 532 -0.33 -27.13 -23.25
N PHE A 533 -1.17 -26.94 -24.27
CA PHE A 533 -2.25 -27.89 -24.58
C PHE A 533 -1.85 -28.96 -25.58
N GLY A 534 -0.67 -28.83 -26.25
CA GLY A 534 -0.21 -29.81 -27.22
C GLY A 534 -1.18 -30.00 -28.39
N MET A 535 -1.89 -28.91 -28.80
CA MET A 535 -2.93 -28.95 -29.82
C MET A 535 -2.42 -28.60 -31.24
N SER A 536 -1.10 -28.66 -31.47
CA SER A 536 -0.47 -28.43 -32.77
C SER A 536 -0.22 -29.77 -33.49
N ASP A 537 -0.55 -29.84 -34.78
CA ASP A 537 -0.27 -31.03 -35.59
C ASP A 537 1.22 -31.13 -35.98
N GLU A 538 1.93 -29.98 -36.08
CA GLU A 538 3.36 -29.94 -36.43
C GLU A 538 4.27 -30.37 -35.25
N ILE A 539 3.90 -29.99 -34.02
CA ILE A 539 4.68 -30.28 -32.82
C ILE A 539 4.21 -31.56 -32.16
N GLY A 540 2.93 -31.91 -32.30
CA GLY A 540 2.31 -33.06 -31.66
C GLY A 540 1.86 -32.80 -30.21
N PRO A 541 1.33 -33.87 -29.53
CA PRO A 541 0.77 -33.76 -28.19
C PRO A 541 1.88 -33.80 -27.13
N VAL A 542 2.73 -32.77 -27.11
CA VAL A 542 3.84 -32.62 -26.20
C VAL A 542 3.63 -31.38 -25.33
N PHE A 543 3.74 -31.53 -24.01
CA PHE A 543 3.77 -30.41 -23.07
C PHE A 543 5.18 -29.77 -23.06
N LEU A 544 5.29 -28.62 -23.65
CA LEU A 544 6.54 -27.84 -23.70
C LEU A 544 6.55 -26.71 -22.65
N GLY A 545 5.42 -26.48 -22.00
CA GLY A 545 5.27 -25.54 -20.90
C GLY A 545 5.92 -26.09 -19.63
N GLY A 546 6.83 -25.39 -19.13
CA GLY A 546 7.62 -25.71 -17.95
C GLY A 546 8.67 -24.63 -17.76
N ASP A 547 8.25 -23.38 -17.89
CA ASP A 547 9.02 -22.28 -17.32
C ASP A 547 9.00 -22.46 -15.80
N SER A 548 9.87 -23.37 -15.30
CA SER A 548 10.33 -23.22 -13.96
C SER A 548 10.99 -21.84 -13.92
N GLU A 549 10.28 -20.85 -13.39
CA GLU A 549 10.88 -19.56 -13.01
C GLU A 549 12.05 -19.89 -12.08
N VAL A 550 13.21 -20.12 -12.67
CA VAL A 550 14.47 -20.14 -11.93
C VAL A 550 14.74 -18.71 -11.54
N PHE A 551 14.32 -18.37 -10.34
CA PHE A 551 14.31 -17.03 -9.75
C PHE A 551 15.71 -16.44 -9.49
N ILE A 552 16.76 -16.97 -10.16
CA ILE A 552 18.15 -16.59 -9.89
C ILE A 552 18.60 -15.36 -10.65
N ALA A 553 17.90 -14.96 -11.71
CA ALA A 553 18.23 -13.69 -12.35
C ALA A 553 17.07 -13.19 -13.19
N LYS A 554 16.37 -12.18 -12.72
CA LYS A 554 15.41 -11.41 -13.50
C LYS A 554 16.04 -10.75 -14.74
N ASP A 555 17.38 -10.80 -14.84
CA ASP A 555 18.15 -10.18 -15.90
C ASP A 555 18.87 -11.17 -16.85
N TRP A 556 18.77 -12.49 -16.62
CA TRP A 556 19.41 -13.48 -17.48
C TRP A 556 18.40 -14.48 -17.99
N GLY A 557 17.63 -14.07 -19.02
CA GLY A 557 16.86 -14.86 -19.97
C GLY A 557 16.03 -16.05 -19.44
N HIS A 558 14.75 -16.08 -19.77
CA HIS A 558 13.90 -17.28 -19.65
C HIS A 558 14.64 -18.48 -20.22
N GLN A 559 15.05 -19.41 -19.37
CA GLN A 559 15.68 -20.64 -19.83
C GLN A 559 14.57 -21.57 -20.29
N ARG A 560 14.38 -21.61 -21.63
CA ARG A 560 13.43 -22.52 -22.27
C ARG A 560 13.81 -23.96 -21.92
N SER A 561 12.83 -24.79 -21.63
CA SER A 561 13.02 -26.22 -21.32
C SER A 561 13.24 -27.09 -22.58
N TYR A 562 13.23 -26.47 -23.78
CA TYR A 562 13.37 -27.13 -25.05
C TYR A 562 14.43 -26.46 -25.97
N SER A 563 14.91 -27.24 -26.97
CA SER A 563 15.99 -26.81 -27.83
C SER A 563 15.60 -25.61 -28.73
N GLU A 564 16.59 -24.86 -29.23
CA GLU A 564 16.38 -23.75 -30.16
C GLU A 564 15.68 -24.22 -31.47
N GLU A 565 15.90 -25.46 -31.89
CA GLU A 565 15.22 -26.02 -33.05
C GLU A 565 13.71 -26.16 -32.80
N VAL A 566 13.34 -26.64 -31.60
CA VAL A 566 11.92 -26.73 -31.19
C VAL A 566 11.34 -25.33 -31.03
N ALA A 567 12.08 -24.39 -30.46
CA ALA A 567 11.64 -22.99 -30.34
C ALA A 567 11.30 -22.38 -31.69
N ALA A 568 12.15 -22.57 -32.69
CA ALA A 568 11.92 -22.08 -34.05
C ALA A 568 10.65 -22.72 -34.68
N LYS A 569 10.38 -23.99 -34.41
CA LYS A 569 9.16 -24.67 -34.85
C LYS A 569 7.90 -24.11 -34.16
N VAL A 570 8.00 -23.88 -32.84
CA VAL A 570 6.94 -23.25 -32.04
C VAL A 570 6.60 -21.86 -32.59
N ASP A 571 7.60 -21.02 -32.81
CA ASP A 571 7.40 -19.65 -33.33
C ASP A 571 6.78 -19.67 -34.74
N LYS A 572 7.21 -20.60 -35.57
CA LYS A 572 6.64 -20.81 -36.91
C LYS A 572 5.18 -21.24 -36.84
N GLU A 573 4.85 -22.15 -35.95
CA GLU A 573 3.49 -22.69 -35.80
C GLU A 573 2.55 -21.64 -35.21
N ILE A 574 2.97 -20.87 -34.22
CA ILE A 574 2.19 -19.75 -33.67
C ILE A 574 1.87 -18.75 -34.78
N ARG A 575 2.88 -18.38 -35.58
CA ARG A 575 2.67 -17.48 -36.73
C ARG A 575 1.68 -18.05 -37.72
N ARG A 576 1.81 -19.34 -38.08
CA ARG A 576 0.90 -20.01 -39.01
C ARG A 576 -0.54 -19.97 -38.51
N ILE A 577 -0.76 -20.27 -37.21
CA ILE A 577 -2.09 -20.23 -36.61
C ILE A 577 -2.68 -18.80 -36.69
N LEU A 578 -1.90 -17.80 -36.32
CA LEU A 578 -2.36 -16.41 -36.37
C LEU A 578 -2.67 -15.94 -37.76
N GLU A 579 -1.83 -16.25 -38.78
CA GLU A 579 -2.04 -15.91 -40.20
C GLU A 579 -3.28 -16.62 -40.76
N GLU A 580 -3.47 -17.88 -40.42
CA GLU A 580 -4.62 -18.66 -40.84
C GLU A 580 -5.94 -18.11 -40.26
N GLN A 581 -5.96 -17.77 -38.98
CA GLN A 581 -7.15 -17.21 -38.35
C GLN A 581 -7.41 -15.75 -38.80
N PHE A 582 -6.37 -14.98 -39.08
CA PHE A 582 -6.51 -13.66 -39.71
C PHE A 582 -7.17 -13.74 -41.09
N GLU A 583 -6.70 -14.66 -41.92
CA GLU A 583 -7.29 -14.84 -43.25
C GLU A 583 -8.73 -15.38 -43.20
N ARG A 584 -9.02 -16.26 -42.22
CA ARG A 584 -10.38 -16.76 -41.98
C ARG A 584 -11.33 -15.63 -41.53
N ALA A 585 -10.92 -14.76 -40.62
CA ALA A 585 -11.67 -13.58 -40.22
C ALA A 585 -11.88 -12.62 -41.41
N LYS A 586 -10.86 -12.46 -42.25
CA LYS A 586 -10.92 -11.61 -43.47
C LYS A 586 -11.94 -12.12 -44.47
N GLN A 587 -11.97 -13.42 -44.74
CA GLN A 587 -12.96 -14.01 -45.62
C GLN A 587 -14.38 -13.80 -45.13
N VAL A 588 -14.61 -13.93 -43.79
CA VAL A 588 -15.92 -13.67 -43.19
C VAL A 588 -16.32 -12.22 -43.38
N LEU A 589 -15.46 -11.26 -43.08
CA LEU A 589 -15.78 -9.84 -43.16
C LEU A 589 -15.92 -9.33 -44.59
N LEU A 590 -15.20 -9.91 -45.56
CA LEU A 590 -15.39 -9.62 -46.98
C LEU A 590 -16.73 -10.14 -47.49
N HIS A 591 -17.15 -11.34 -47.03
CA HIS A 591 -18.45 -11.90 -47.41
C HIS A 591 -19.61 -11.10 -46.80
N GLU A 592 -19.46 -10.63 -45.60
CA GLU A 592 -20.48 -9.88 -44.82
C GLU A 592 -20.27 -8.36 -44.87
N ARG A 593 -19.60 -7.85 -45.92
CA ARG A 593 -19.24 -6.43 -46.01
C ARG A 593 -20.45 -5.49 -45.87
N GLU A 594 -21.57 -5.80 -46.49
CA GLU A 594 -22.78 -4.98 -46.40
C GLU A 594 -23.36 -4.97 -44.98
N ALA A 595 -23.28 -6.09 -44.30
CA ALA A 595 -23.69 -6.17 -42.89
C ALA A 595 -22.74 -5.37 -41.99
N LEU A 596 -21.42 -5.43 -42.25
CA LEU A 596 -20.43 -4.64 -41.54
C LEU A 596 -20.72 -3.13 -41.64
N ASP A 597 -20.90 -2.62 -42.85
CA ASP A 597 -21.21 -1.21 -43.07
C ASP A 597 -22.54 -0.79 -42.44
N ARG A 598 -23.51 -1.69 -42.41
CA ARG A 598 -24.80 -1.48 -41.73
C ARG A 598 -24.65 -1.39 -40.22
N VAL A 599 -23.98 -2.35 -39.59
CA VAL A 599 -23.74 -2.35 -38.15
C VAL A 599 -22.96 -1.10 -37.71
N VAL A 600 -21.91 -0.75 -38.46
CA VAL A 600 -21.12 0.47 -38.22
C VAL A 600 -21.99 1.72 -38.26
N LYS A 601 -22.91 1.85 -39.23
CA LYS A 601 -23.83 2.98 -39.30
C LYS A 601 -24.66 3.12 -37.99
N TYR A 602 -25.21 2.01 -37.52
CA TYR A 602 -25.98 2.00 -36.29
C TYR A 602 -25.09 2.30 -35.06
N LEU A 603 -23.86 1.75 -34.98
CA LEU A 603 -22.94 2.06 -33.90
C LEU A 603 -22.55 3.54 -33.84
N ILE A 604 -22.34 4.20 -34.99
CA ILE A 604 -22.05 5.64 -35.02
C ILE A 604 -23.25 6.46 -34.53
N GLU A 605 -24.48 6.04 -34.86
CA GLU A 605 -25.72 6.75 -34.55
C GLU A 605 -26.15 6.54 -33.08
N TYR A 606 -26.09 5.29 -32.58
CA TYR A 606 -26.61 4.90 -31.26
C TYR A 606 -25.55 4.66 -30.20
N GLU A 607 -24.27 4.59 -30.58
CA GLU A 607 -23.06 4.43 -29.76
C GLU A 607 -23.00 3.10 -28.98
N ARG A 608 -24.11 2.42 -28.71
CA ARG A 608 -24.23 1.15 -27.99
C ARG A 608 -25.41 0.35 -28.53
N ILE A 609 -25.19 -0.93 -28.79
CA ILE A 609 -26.21 -1.90 -29.24
C ILE A 609 -26.09 -3.17 -28.38
N THR A 610 -27.22 -3.76 -28.02
CA THR A 610 -27.29 -5.07 -27.35
C THR A 610 -27.10 -6.20 -28.37
N GLY A 611 -26.80 -7.42 -27.89
CA GLY A 611 -26.64 -8.58 -28.74
C GLY A 611 -27.86 -8.91 -29.59
N GLU A 612 -29.08 -8.81 -29.04
CA GLU A 612 -30.32 -9.02 -29.78
C GLU A 612 -30.52 -7.95 -30.86
N GLU A 613 -30.25 -6.70 -30.55
CA GLU A 613 -30.31 -5.60 -31.52
C GLU A 613 -29.27 -5.80 -32.63
N PHE A 614 -28.04 -6.20 -32.27
CA PHE A 614 -26.95 -6.51 -33.19
C PHE A 614 -27.36 -7.60 -34.17
N GLU A 615 -27.95 -8.73 -33.72
CA GLU A 615 -28.40 -9.80 -34.60
C GLU A 615 -29.49 -9.35 -35.56
N LYS A 616 -30.47 -8.56 -35.12
CA LYS A 616 -31.53 -8.01 -35.98
C LYS A 616 -30.95 -7.07 -37.05
N ILE A 617 -30.01 -6.18 -36.64
CA ILE A 617 -29.32 -5.28 -37.58
C ILE A 617 -28.52 -6.10 -38.61
N PHE A 618 -27.79 -7.12 -38.13
CA PHE A 618 -27.04 -8.02 -39.01
C PHE A 618 -27.94 -8.69 -40.05
N ARG A 619 -29.10 -9.22 -39.65
CA ARG A 619 -30.09 -9.87 -40.52
C ARG A 619 -30.91 -8.88 -41.34
N ASN A 620 -30.70 -7.56 -41.20
CA ASN A 620 -31.48 -6.49 -41.83
C ASN A 620 -32.98 -6.54 -41.46
N GLU A 621 -33.27 -6.91 -40.23
CA GLU A 621 -34.62 -6.89 -39.65
C GLU A 621 -34.91 -5.52 -39.03
N PRO A 622 -36.20 -5.09 -38.96
CA PRO A 622 -36.56 -3.85 -38.29
C PRO A 622 -36.24 -3.92 -36.81
N VAL A 623 -35.58 -2.90 -36.29
CA VAL A 623 -35.20 -2.78 -34.91
C VAL A 623 -35.56 -1.38 -34.39
N GLU A 624 -36.22 -1.35 -33.23
CA GLU A 624 -36.42 -0.10 -32.49
C GLU A 624 -35.26 0.10 -31.53
N LEU A 625 -34.46 1.13 -31.78
CA LEU A 625 -33.30 1.44 -31.00
C LEU A 625 -33.50 2.70 -30.16
N VAL A 626 -33.02 2.65 -28.96
CA VAL A 626 -32.93 3.82 -28.06
C VAL A 626 -31.48 4.26 -28.03
N SER A 627 -31.21 5.55 -28.26
CA SER A 627 -29.85 6.06 -28.24
C SER A 627 -29.22 5.88 -26.85
N TYR A 628 -27.90 5.72 -26.82
CA TYR A 628 -27.20 5.65 -25.54
C TYR A 628 -27.50 6.84 -24.61
N LYS A 629 -27.65 8.03 -25.22
CA LYS A 629 -27.98 9.24 -24.45
C LYS A 629 -29.34 9.14 -23.77
N GLU A 630 -30.34 8.63 -24.46
CA GLU A 630 -31.70 8.42 -23.91
C GLU A 630 -31.70 7.31 -22.84
N ARG A 631 -30.97 6.21 -23.08
CA ARG A 631 -30.79 5.13 -22.09
C ARG A 631 -30.14 5.67 -20.82
N LYS A 632 -29.12 6.53 -20.96
CA LYS A 632 -28.43 7.17 -19.87
C LYS A 632 -29.31 8.17 -19.11
N GLU A 633 -30.08 8.98 -19.84
CA GLU A 633 -31.05 9.88 -19.22
C GLU A 633 -32.10 9.10 -18.43
N ALA A 634 -32.56 7.98 -18.96
CA ALA A 634 -33.49 7.08 -18.24
C ALA A 634 -32.84 6.46 -16.98
N LEU A 635 -31.56 6.06 -17.07
CA LEU A 635 -30.79 5.58 -15.92
C LEU A 635 -30.62 6.68 -14.85
N GLU A 636 -30.36 7.92 -15.27
CA GLU A 636 -30.06 9.06 -14.39
C GLU A 636 -31.34 9.72 -13.83
N LYS A 637 -32.54 9.39 -14.32
CA LYS A 637 -33.80 9.91 -13.78
C LYS A 637 -34.06 9.35 -12.37
N PRO A 638 -34.30 10.23 -11.38
CA PRO A 638 -34.75 9.79 -10.06
C PRO A 638 -36.17 9.22 -10.16
N ASP A 639 -36.51 8.33 -9.24
CA ASP A 639 -37.90 7.89 -9.10
C ASP A 639 -38.78 9.10 -8.83
N GLU A 640 -39.92 9.24 -9.58
CA GLU A 640 -40.87 10.31 -9.36
C GLU A 640 -41.37 10.22 -7.91
N GLU A 641 -41.26 11.31 -7.16
CA GLU A 641 -41.93 11.43 -5.87
C GLU A 641 -43.44 11.35 -6.12
N GLU A 642 -44.08 10.25 -5.74
CA GLU A 642 -45.51 10.24 -5.56
C GLU A 642 -45.85 11.40 -4.63
N LYS A 643 -46.45 12.46 -5.20
CA LYS A 643 -47.09 13.49 -4.37
C LYS A 643 -48.10 12.80 -3.49
N PRO A 644 -48.10 12.99 -2.18
CA PRO A 644 -49.18 12.50 -1.35
C PRO A 644 -50.49 13.06 -1.90
N GLU A 645 -51.43 12.20 -2.26
CA GLU A 645 -52.81 12.60 -2.59
C GLU A 645 -53.32 13.37 -1.38
N ASP A 646 -53.60 14.66 -1.59
CA ASP A 646 -54.32 15.51 -0.64
C ASP A 646 -55.68 14.84 -0.37
N GLU A 647 -55.80 14.08 0.74
CA GLU A 647 -57.11 13.77 1.33
C GLU A 647 -57.71 15.08 1.74
N SER A 648 -58.58 15.59 0.88
CA SER A 648 -59.51 16.66 1.21
C SER A 648 -60.50 16.14 2.25
N ASP A 649 -60.19 16.32 3.53
CA ASP A 649 -61.13 16.12 4.64
C ASP A 649 -62.00 17.36 4.80
N ASP A 650 -63.18 17.27 4.18
CA ASP A 650 -64.28 18.20 4.36
C ASP A 650 -64.91 17.93 5.72
N ARG A 651 -64.56 18.75 6.73
CA ARG A 651 -65.38 18.87 7.97
C ARG A 651 -65.41 20.33 8.43
N THR A 652 -66.54 20.90 8.12
CA THR A 652 -67.10 22.08 8.73
C THR A 652 -67.25 22.01 10.24
N GLY A 653 -66.98 23.10 10.95
CA GLY A 653 -67.78 23.51 12.10
C GLY A 653 -67.08 23.69 13.44
N ASP A 654 -67.12 24.95 13.88
CA ASP A 654 -67.21 25.47 15.24
C ASP A 654 -65.94 25.79 16.05
N GLU A 655 -65.63 27.07 16.09
CA GLU A 655 -65.05 27.79 17.25
C GLU A 655 -66.03 27.71 18.50
N PRO A 656 -65.64 28.09 19.77
CA PRO A 656 -64.73 29.18 20.14
C PRO A 656 -63.97 29.05 21.49
N GLU A 657 -63.00 30.03 21.63
CA GLU A 657 -62.57 30.74 22.85
C GLU A 657 -62.10 30.02 24.12
N GLN A 658 -60.91 30.27 24.58
CA GLN A 658 -60.48 31.22 25.63
C GLN A 658 -59.12 30.88 26.27
N ARG A 659 -58.21 31.86 26.22
CA ARG A 659 -57.37 32.46 27.28
C ARG A 659 -56.81 31.56 28.43
N HIS A 660 -55.52 31.65 28.62
CA HIS A 660 -54.73 32.39 29.64
C HIS A 660 -53.26 31.97 29.55
N GLU A 661 -52.41 32.94 29.31
CA GLU A 661 -51.52 33.71 30.21
C GLU A 661 -50.47 32.86 30.97
N GLY A 662 -49.22 33.26 30.76
CA GLY A 662 -48.23 33.38 31.82
C GLY A 662 -46.83 33.00 31.42
N SER A 663 -46.06 34.00 31.05
CA SER A 663 -44.77 34.46 31.61
C SER A 663 -43.70 33.35 31.71
N GLY A 664 -42.49 33.57 31.41
CA GLY A 664 -41.64 34.73 31.21
C GLY A 664 -40.22 34.26 30.90
N GLU A 665 -39.53 35.14 30.28
CA GLU A 665 -38.11 35.53 30.47
C GLU A 665 -37.05 34.42 30.40
N ASP A 666 -35.92 34.51 29.83
CA ASP A 666 -35.14 35.69 29.33
C ASP A 666 -33.88 35.20 28.62
N SER A 667 -33.36 36.06 27.77
CA SER A 667 -31.99 36.32 27.35
C SER A 667 -31.24 35.21 26.57
N SER A 668 -30.90 35.51 25.40
CA SER A 668 -29.98 36.46 24.76
C SER A 668 -28.70 35.82 24.24
N GLU A 669 -28.41 36.17 23.01
CA GLU A 669 -27.08 36.41 22.43
C GLU A 669 -26.22 35.18 22.10
N ASP A 670 -25.55 34.98 21.00
CA ASP A 670 -25.10 35.89 19.93
C ASP A 670 -24.49 35.03 18.79
N LYS A 671 -24.53 35.52 17.58
CA LYS A 671 -23.77 35.09 16.42
C LYS A 671 -22.33 35.60 16.54
N PRO A 672 -21.29 35.15 15.79
CA PRO A 672 -21.29 35.12 14.33
C PRO A 672 -20.44 34.01 13.66
N GLU A 673 -20.65 33.94 12.37
CA GLU A 673 -19.88 33.31 11.28
C GLU A 673 -18.37 33.40 11.37
N LYS A 674 -17.69 32.37 10.92
CA LYS A 674 -16.40 32.50 10.21
C LYS A 674 -16.22 31.40 9.18
N GLU A 675 -16.15 31.83 7.93
CA GLU A 675 -15.56 31.14 6.77
C GLU A 675 -14.19 30.55 7.07
N ALA A 676 -13.93 29.36 6.57
CA ALA A 676 -12.60 28.79 6.48
C ALA A 676 -12.30 28.41 5.03
N GLU A 677 -11.48 29.25 4.42
CA GLU A 677 -10.83 29.05 3.12
C GLU A 677 -10.09 27.70 3.04
N ARG A 678 -10.38 26.94 1.99
CA ARG A 678 -9.56 25.78 1.57
C ARG A 678 -8.46 26.27 0.63
N LYS A 679 -7.22 26.25 1.10
CA LYS A 679 -6.03 26.40 0.26
C LYS A 679 -5.76 25.14 -0.53
N PHE A 680 -5.76 25.28 -1.85
CA PHE A 680 -5.28 24.30 -2.81
C PHE A 680 -3.76 24.11 -2.70
N TYR A 681 -3.31 22.88 -2.59
CA TYR A 681 -1.91 22.49 -2.69
C TYR A 681 -1.57 22.16 -4.15
N ARG A 682 -0.63 22.91 -4.74
CA ARG A 682 0.00 22.60 -6.04
C ARG A 682 1.30 21.85 -5.77
N PRO A 683 1.58 20.72 -6.43
CA PRO A 683 2.93 20.16 -6.44
C PRO A 683 3.77 20.87 -7.52
N GLY A 684 4.96 21.28 -7.11
CA GLY A 684 5.95 21.96 -7.95
C GLY A 684 6.55 21.04 -9.00
N GLY A 685 6.93 21.65 -10.13
CA GLY A 685 7.63 21.03 -11.24
C GLY A 685 9.05 20.64 -10.87
N PHE A 686 9.51 19.57 -11.49
CA PHE A 686 10.92 19.24 -11.59
C PHE A 686 11.44 19.83 -12.89
N ASP A 687 12.43 20.70 -12.77
CA ASP A 687 13.28 21.14 -13.88
C ASP A 687 14.34 20.07 -14.16
N ASP A 688 14.47 19.74 -15.43
CA ASP A 688 15.62 19.04 -16.01
C ASP A 688 16.83 19.99 -15.98
N GLU A 689 17.97 19.49 -15.52
CA GLU A 689 19.28 19.78 -16.13
C GLU A 689 20.38 18.84 -15.60
N ASP A 690 21.04 18.22 -16.58
CA ASP A 690 22.44 17.79 -16.67
C ASP A 690 22.95 16.48 -16.05
N LYS A 691 23.29 15.67 -17.02
CA LYS A 691 24.37 14.67 -17.24
C LYS A 691 23.95 13.22 -17.11
#